data_048e0db2c99a6ab69bfdf0df60ac871c
#
_entry.id   048e0db2c99a6ab69bfdf0df60ac871c
#
_cell.length_a   1.000
_cell.length_b   1.000
_cell.length_c   1.000
_cell.angle_alpha   90.00
_cell.angle_beta   90.00
_cell.angle_gamma   90.00
#
_symmetry.space_group_name_H-M   'P 1'
#
loop_
_entity.id
_entity.type
_entity.pdbx_description
1 polymer ?
#
loop_
_entity_poly.entity_id
_entity_poly.type
_entity_poly.pdbx_seq_one_letter_code
_entity_poly.pdbx_strand_id
1 'polypeptide(L)'
;MKQVKFSLPLRMLTLICVLFISASAFAQQIAVKGHVKDETGEPIIGATIRVAGQTGGTVTDFDGNFTINANTGDMISVSYIGYDVFEAPAAAKMVVTLKEAKGESINEVVVIGYGRVKKNDLTGSVTALNAEKMVKGAVTSATDMLVGKAAGVSVITDGGAPGAGATIRIRGGSSMSASNNPLVVIDGVPVDDGGINGMANPLSTVHPDDIATMTILKDASATAIYGSRASNGVILITTKKGKAGGIQVGYSGSVKVSTHAKEVDVMSADDFKRFVISKFGEQSMQAKALGTSDTNWQKEVLRTSVSTDHNINVSGAVANLPYRVSLGYTNENGIVKTSNMERFTGAINLSPQLFDKHLSIQLNLKGIYNTNRFADLASLGMATQYDPTQPIYMKGSEYGNGYFMYLNDKGKPVDIGLANPVSILTDKSDKTKVYRSIGNAQFDYKFHFLPDLRANLNLGYDVSKGTGDVITVDNSPMSWTWGNFKKGFGENSSFWQLKRNTLLEFYMNYTKTFGAHFIDAMAGYSWQHFYRSEWTKYPYSEAKAKEYGEEFYKGEDDFITENYLVSFFGRVNYTLLDRYLLTFTLRNDGSSRFNKDNRWGVFPSAALAWRINEEAFLKDTRWLDDLKLRLGYGVTGQQNLGNGDYPYMARYAYSQPGANYYFGDRRIQLIAPLAYDENLKWEETTTYNAGLDFGFFKGMLSGTLDFYYRQTNNLLNTVTAPAGTNFSNELLTNVGTLENKGVELSLTAHPITTKDFQWTLGYNVSYNKNTITKLTFNDDPTYKGVIHGGIDGATGYNIQINAVNKPYNSFYVFEQMYDENGTPIEGAYVDQNNDNKIDEGDLIPYKKSAPDVYMGLTSQMNYKNWDLSFALRSSIGNYVYNNTQSNREAWDGSQMYDQTGFLKNRLNSAANKNFHTGQYRSSYYVQKADFVRMDNFTLGYTFNKLFNDKQSARLYLTVQNPFVITNYSGIDPEISGEGIDNKIYPRPISFMFGFNFKF
;
A
#
# COMPACT_ATOMS: atom_id res chain seq x y z
N MET A 1 -19.78 -84.74 -61.64
CA MET A 1 -18.87 -85.73 -61.12
C MET A 1 -17.69 -85.07 -60.42
N LYS A 2 -17.46 -85.48 -59.21
CA LYS A 2 -16.41 -85.24 -58.24
C LYS A 2 -16.70 -84.14 -57.19
N GLN A 3 -17.15 -84.68 -56.08
CA GLN A 3 -17.09 -84.08 -54.79
C GLN A 3 -15.60 -83.87 -54.42
N VAL A 4 -15.29 -82.72 -53.93
CA VAL A 4 -14.06 -82.45 -53.18
C VAL A 4 -14.46 -82.19 -51.73
N LYS A 5 -14.15 -83.13 -50.85
CA LYS A 5 -14.26 -83.03 -49.42
C LYS A 5 -13.23 -82.01 -48.89
N PHE A 6 -13.76 -80.85 -48.39
CA PHE A 6 -13.01 -79.98 -47.54
C PHE A 6 -13.34 -80.31 -46.08
N SER A 7 -12.57 -81.10 -45.49
CA SER A 7 -12.66 -81.45 -44.11
C SER A 7 -11.31 -81.12 -43.45
N LEU A 8 -11.27 -80.50 -42.43
CA LEU A 8 -10.41 -80.24 -41.27
C LEU A 8 -9.99 -78.73 -41.04
N PRO A 9 -9.53 -77.94 -42.02
CA PRO A 9 -9.14 -76.54 -41.66
C PRO A 9 -10.30 -75.63 -41.31
N LEU A 10 -11.53 -75.86 -41.81
CA LEU A 10 -12.68 -75.01 -41.52
C LEU A 10 -13.24 -75.28 -40.11
N ARG A 11 -13.12 -76.47 -39.54
CA ARG A 11 -13.55 -76.75 -38.16
C ARG A 11 -12.51 -76.20 -37.14
N MET A 12 -11.24 -76.11 -37.46
CA MET A 12 -10.24 -75.41 -36.62
C MET A 12 -10.42 -73.91 -36.67
N LEU A 13 -10.73 -73.34 -37.82
CA LEU A 13 -10.98 -71.93 -37.97
C LEU A 13 -12.28 -71.46 -37.21
N THR A 14 -13.31 -72.29 -37.24
CA THR A 14 -14.51 -72.01 -36.44
C THR A 14 -14.29 -72.18 -34.95
N LEU A 15 -13.44 -73.19 -34.54
CA LEU A 15 -13.06 -73.35 -33.14
C LEU A 15 -12.19 -72.18 -32.63
N ILE A 16 -11.23 -71.68 -33.44
CA ILE A 16 -10.42 -70.44 -33.14
C ILE A 16 -11.30 -69.17 -33.14
N CYS A 17 -12.23 -69.02 -34.03
CA CYS A 17 -13.19 -67.88 -33.98
C CYS A 17 -14.14 -67.99 -32.79
N VAL A 18 -14.60 -69.12 -32.35
CA VAL A 18 -15.41 -69.30 -31.15
C VAL A 18 -14.55 -69.09 -29.87
N LEU A 19 -13.28 -69.46 -29.85
CA LEU A 19 -12.37 -69.16 -28.78
C LEU A 19 -12.01 -67.66 -28.73
N PHE A 20 -11.91 -66.96 -29.86
CA PHE A 20 -11.73 -65.49 -29.87
C PHE A 20 -13.02 -64.74 -29.50
N ILE A 21 -14.19 -65.22 -29.75
CA ILE A 21 -15.47 -64.64 -29.34
C ILE A 21 -15.74 -64.92 -27.84
N SER A 22 -15.21 -65.96 -27.25
CA SER A 22 -15.37 -66.19 -25.79
C SER A 22 -14.30 -65.53 -24.92
N ALA A 23 -13.30 -64.87 -25.51
CA ALA A 23 -12.31 -64.06 -24.79
C ALA A 23 -12.63 -62.56 -24.76
N SER A 24 -13.73 -62.10 -25.39
CA SER A 24 -14.33 -60.79 -25.15
C SER A 24 -15.06 -60.85 -23.81
N ALA A 25 -14.34 -60.77 -22.70
CA ALA A 25 -14.95 -60.47 -21.43
C ALA A 25 -15.63 -59.10 -21.60
N PHE A 26 -16.97 -59.12 -21.65
CA PHE A 26 -17.76 -57.90 -21.55
C PHE A 26 -17.40 -57.25 -20.24
N ALA A 27 -16.56 -56.19 -20.29
CA ALA A 27 -16.46 -55.27 -19.23
C ALA A 27 -17.86 -54.67 -19.08
N GLN A 28 -18.55 -55.02 -18.01
CA GLN A 28 -19.91 -54.63 -17.76
C GLN A 28 -19.87 -53.16 -17.39
N GLN A 29 -20.29 -52.29 -18.31
CA GLN A 29 -20.40 -50.83 -18.09
C GLN A 29 -21.49 -50.60 -17.04
N ILE A 30 -21.13 -49.99 -15.93
CA ILE A 30 -22.04 -49.66 -14.84
C ILE A 30 -22.19 -48.13 -14.78
N ALA A 31 -23.41 -47.67 -14.51
CA ALA A 31 -23.66 -46.30 -14.15
C ALA A 31 -23.31 -46.15 -12.64
N VAL A 32 -22.16 -45.58 -12.37
CA VAL A 32 -21.72 -45.24 -10.99
C VAL A 32 -22.46 -44.01 -10.52
N LYS A 33 -23.28 -44.17 -9.50
CA LYS A 33 -23.94 -43.07 -8.82
C LYS A 33 -23.25 -42.86 -7.49
N GLY A 34 -22.84 -41.61 -7.20
CA GLY A 34 -22.17 -41.34 -5.97
C GLY A 34 -22.56 -39.99 -5.35
N HIS A 35 -22.10 -39.81 -4.11
CA HIS A 35 -22.30 -38.60 -3.34
C HIS A 35 -20.94 -38.19 -2.75
N VAL A 36 -20.50 -36.95 -3.00
CA VAL A 36 -19.26 -36.42 -2.51
C VAL A 36 -19.55 -35.41 -1.40
N LYS A 37 -18.93 -35.59 -0.25
CA LYS A 37 -19.05 -34.74 0.93
C LYS A 37 -17.66 -34.49 1.54
N ASP A 38 -17.57 -33.47 2.39
CA ASP A 38 -16.39 -33.20 3.20
C ASP A 38 -16.40 -34.01 4.53
N GLU A 39 -15.34 -33.82 5.36
CA GLU A 39 -15.24 -34.47 6.68
C GLU A 39 -16.31 -33.98 7.68
N THR A 40 -16.97 -32.85 7.41
CA THR A 40 -18.08 -32.31 8.23
C THR A 40 -19.44 -32.89 7.80
N GLY A 41 -19.48 -33.59 6.67
CA GLY A 41 -20.68 -34.17 6.07
C GLY A 41 -21.41 -33.23 5.10
N GLU A 42 -20.86 -32.05 4.81
CA GLU A 42 -21.42 -31.13 3.82
C GLU A 42 -21.16 -31.59 2.38
N PRO A 43 -22.18 -31.53 1.48
CA PRO A 43 -22.00 -31.94 0.09
C PRO A 43 -21.04 -31.01 -0.65
N ILE A 44 -20.08 -31.59 -1.39
CA ILE A 44 -19.13 -30.85 -2.21
C ILE A 44 -19.69 -30.68 -3.62
N ILE A 45 -20.02 -29.44 -3.98
CA ILE A 45 -20.62 -29.05 -5.27
C ILE A 45 -19.49 -28.79 -6.26
N GLY A 46 -19.60 -29.35 -7.48
CA GLY A 46 -18.63 -29.08 -8.54
C GLY A 46 -17.31 -29.87 -8.39
N ALA A 47 -17.26 -30.89 -7.52
CA ALA A 47 -16.15 -31.83 -7.49
C ALA A 47 -16.04 -32.55 -8.84
N THR A 48 -14.84 -32.65 -9.38
CA THR A 48 -14.58 -33.28 -10.67
C THR A 48 -14.39 -34.76 -10.50
N ILE A 49 -15.15 -35.58 -11.23
CA ILE A 49 -15.08 -37.04 -11.24
C ILE A 49 -14.55 -37.49 -12.60
N ARG A 50 -13.49 -38.28 -12.61
CA ARG A 50 -12.89 -38.86 -13.82
C ARG A 50 -12.70 -40.37 -13.67
N VAL A 51 -12.81 -41.08 -14.77
CA VAL A 51 -12.41 -42.50 -14.87
C VAL A 51 -11.00 -42.57 -15.45
N ALA A 52 -10.09 -43.27 -14.80
CA ALA A 52 -8.71 -43.39 -15.26
C ALA A 52 -8.66 -43.97 -16.69
N GLY A 53 -7.91 -43.30 -17.57
CA GLY A 53 -7.80 -43.68 -18.99
C GLY A 53 -8.91 -43.19 -19.91
N GLN A 54 -9.91 -42.48 -19.42
CA GLN A 54 -10.96 -41.84 -20.22
C GLN A 54 -10.77 -40.33 -20.34
N THR A 55 -11.06 -39.75 -21.50
CA THR A 55 -10.93 -38.30 -21.75
C THR A 55 -12.09 -37.48 -21.25
N GLY A 56 -13.19 -38.12 -20.77
CA GLY A 56 -14.39 -37.46 -20.22
C GLY A 56 -14.48 -37.57 -18.72
N GLY A 57 -15.24 -36.67 -18.10
CA GLY A 57 -15.53 -36.64 -16.67
C GLY A 57 -16.92 -36.01 -16.41
N THR A 58 -17.37 -36.05 -15.17
CA THR A 58 -18.55 -35.36 -14.69
C THR A 58 -18.21 -34.50 -13.48
N VAL A 59 -19.16 -33.68 -13.06
CA VAL A 59 -19.01 -32.90 -11.81
C VAL A 59 -20.21 -33.16 -10.90
N THR A 60 -20.00 -33.00 -9.58
CA THR A 60 -21.11 -33.13 -8.62
C THR A 60 -22.13 -31.99 -8.77
N ASP A 61 -23.38 -32.31 -8.56
CA ASP A 61 -24.50 -31.36 -8.49
C ASP A 61 -24.55 -30.59 -7.16
N PHE A 62 -25.60 -29.83 -6.93
CA PHE A 62 -25.79 -29.01 -5.72
C PHE A 62 -25.90 -29.80 -4.43
N ASP A 63 -26.32 -31.06 -4.51
CA ASP A 63 -26.41 -31.97 -3.37
C ASP A 63 -25.20 -32.90 -3.28
N GLY A 64 -24.10 -32.59 -4.02
CA GLY A 64 -22.90 -33.41 -4.06
C GLY A 64 -23.04 -34.72 -4.81
N ASN A 65 -24.13 -34.98 -5.54
CA ASN A 65 -24.33 -36.23 -6.28
C ASN A 65 -23.69 -36.17 -7.65
N PHE A 66 -23.21 -37.32 -8.12
CA PHE A 66 -22.75 -37.50 -9.49
C PHE A 66 -23.20 -38.80 -10.10
N THR A 67 -23.19 -38.85 -11.43
CA THR A 67 -23.39 -40.09 -12.19
C THR A 67 -22.34 -40.11 -13.30
N ILE A 68 -21.59 -41.20 -13.40
CA ILE A 68 -20.59 -41.43 -14.46
C ILE A 68 -20.61 -42.88 -14.90
N ASN A 69 -20.47 -43.13 -16.21
CA ASN A 69 -20.37 -44.47 -16.75
C ASN A 69 -18.89 -44.97 -16.66
N ALA A 70 -18.68 -46.12 -16.05
CA ALA A 70 -17.38 -46.77 -15.93
C ALA A 70 -17.53 -48.27 -16.05
N ASN A 71 -16.45 -48.97 -16.38
CA ASN A 71 -16.44 -50.45 -16.29
C ASN A 71 -16.19 -50.85 -14.83
N THR A 72 -16.71 -52.02 -14.45
CA THR A 72 -16.47 -52.58 -13.12
C THR A 72 -14.94 -52.74 -12.90
N GLY A 73 -14.42 -52.05 -11.86
CA GLY A 73 -13.01 -52.10 -11.53
C GLY A 73 -12.18 -50.93 -12.11
N ASP A 74 -12.73 -50.09 -12.99
CA ASP A 74 -12.04 -48.87 -13.41
C ASP A 74 -11.77 -47.98 -12.17
N MET A 75 -10.63 -47.31 -12.12
CA MET A 75 -10.33 -46.34 -11.04
C MET A 75 -11.04 -45.03 -11.30
N ILE A 76 -11.84 -44.60 -10.32
CA ILE A 76 -12.50 -43.28 -10.29
C ILE A 76 -11.68 -42.39 -9.41
N SER A 77 -11.28 -41.27 -9.99
CA SER A 77 -10.62 -40.17 -9.29
C SER A 77 -11.61 -39.00 -9.05
N VAL A 78 -11.77 -38.59 -7.80
CA VAL A 78 -12.61 -37.45 -7.39
C VAL A 78 -11.70 -36.39 -6.83
N SER A 79 -11.76 -35.20 -7.44
CA SER A 79 -10.94 -34.06 -7.07
C SER A 79 -11.79 -32.79 -6.89
N TYR A 80 -11.44 -32.00 -5.88
CA TYR A 80 -12.03 -30.70 -5.64
C TYR A 80 -10.98 -29.75 -5.09
N ILE A 81 -11.10 -28.44 -5.38
CA ILE A 81 -10.14 -27.43 -4.98
C ILE A 81 -10.09 -27.34 -3.46
N GLY A 82 -8.87 -27.48 -2.89
CA GLY A 82 -8.69 -27.44 -1.43
C GLY A 82 -8.82 -28.79 -0.73
N TYR A 83 -9.01 -29.90 -1.47
CA TYR A 83 -9.16 -31.24 -0.93
C TYR A 83 -8.15 -32.20 -1.58
N ASP A 84 -7.73 -33.22 -0.81
CA ASP A 84 -6.92 -34.31 -1.33
C ASP A 84 -7.71 -35.11 -2.38
N VAL A 85 -7.03 -35.56 -3.44
CA VAL A 85 -7.63 -36.36 -4.48
C VAL A 85 -8.00 -37.75 -3.89
N PHE A 86 -9.26 -38.13 -4.05
CA PHE A 86 -9.74 -39.47 -3.66
C PHE A 86 -9.76 -40.41 -4.86
N GLU A 87 -9.19 -41.59 -4.72
CA GLU A 87 -9.20 -42.61 -5.77
C GLU A 87 -9.75 -43.92 -5.23
N ALA A 88 -10.67 -44.55 -5.97
CA ALA A 88 -11.25 -45.84 -5.63
C ALA A 88 -11.77 -46.57 -6.87
N PRO A 89 -11.82 -47.92 -6.86
CA PRO A 89 -12.45 -48.71 -7.92
C PRO A 89 -13.94 -48.35 -8.08
N ALA A 90 -14.41 -48.30 -9.33
CA ALA A 90 -15.80 -48.05 -9.68
C ALA A 90 -16.75 -49.03 -9.05
N ALA A 91 -17.74 -48.54 -8.30
CA ALA A 91 -18.83 -49.30 -7.70
C ALA A 91 -20.16 -48.63 -8.04
N ALA A 92 -21.24 -49.40 -8.19
CA ALA A 92 -22.56 -48.89 -8.61
C ALA A 92 -23.11 -47.78 -7.68
N LYS A 93 -22.73 -47.77 -6.40
CA LYS A 93 -22.96 -46.69 -5.43
C LYS A 93 -21.69 -46.33 -4.72
N MET A 94 -21.31 -45.06 -4.69
CA MET A 94 -20.14 -44.58 -4.02
C MET A 94 -20.47 -43.41 -3.06
N VAL A 95 -19.94 -43.42 -1.85
CA VAL A 95 -19.93 -42.25 -0.95
C VAL A 95 -18.46 -41.88 -0.78
N VAL A 96 -18.13 -40.69 -1.27
CA VAL A 96 -16.78 -40.15 -1.23
C VAL A 96 -16.73 -39.06 -0.17
N THR A 97 -15.81 -39.23 0.80
CA THR A 97 -15.51 -38.18 1.75
C THR A 97 -14.17 -37.59 1.39
N LEU A 98 -14.14 -36.36 0.88
CA LEU A 98 -12.91 -35.65 0.60
C LEU A 98 -12.35 -35.05 1.89
N LYS A 99 -11.03 -35.15 2.07
CA LYS A 99 -10.30 -34.54 3.20
C LYS A 99 -9.70 -33.23 2.73
N GLU A 100 -9.77 -32.20 3.57
CA GLU A 100 -9.05 -30.95 3.27
C GLU A 100 -7.57 -31.23 3.11
N ALA A 101 -6.98 -30.72 2.01
CA ALA A 101 -5.57 -30.89 1.70
C ALA A 101 -4.72 -30.19 2.78
N LYS A 102 -3.91 -30.96 3.48
CA LYS A 102 -2.98 -30.45 4.49
C LYS A 102 -1.66 -30.04 3.80
N GLY A 103 -1.60 -28.81 3.34
CA GLY A 103 -0.45 -28.22 2.69
C GLY A 103 -0.86 -27.03 1.83
N GLU A 104 0.07 -26.18 1.43
CA GLU A 104 -0.23 -25.16 0.40
C GLU A 104 -0.73 -25.90 -0.85
N SER A 105 -1.99 -25.73 -1.15
CA SER A 105 -2.63 -26.38 -2.28
C SER A 105 -1.94 -25.93 -3.56
N ILE A 106 -1.30 -26.85 -4.26
CA ILE A 106 -0.74 -26.68 -5.61
C ILE A 106 -1.82 -26.15 -6.59
N ASN A 107 -3.08 -26.22 -6.23
CA ASN A 107 -4.24 -25.75 -6.97
C ASN A 107 -4.82 -24.40 -6.47
N GLU A 108 -4.07 -23.60 -5.70
CA GLU A 108 -4.53 -22.26 -5.27
C GLU A 108 -4.87 -21.40 -6.49
N VAL A 109 -6.11 -20.92 -6.57
CA VAL A 109 -6.57 -20.06 -7.66
C VAL A 109 -6.28 -18.61 -7.31
N VAL A 110 -5.51 -17.95 -8.16
CA VAL A 110 -5.13 -16.54 -8.02
C VAL A 110 -5.93 -15.69 -9.00
N VAL A 111 -6.45 -14.57 -8.53
CA VAL A 111 -7.08 -13.57 -9.40
C VAL A 111 -5.97 -12.75 -10.05
N ILE A 112 -5.95 -12.71 -11.37
CA ILE A 112 -5.04 -11.91 -12.17
C ILE A 112 -5.83 -11.09 -13.19
N GLY A 113 -5.78 -9.79 -13.12
CA GLY A 113 -6.44 -8.91 -14.08
C GLY A 113 -7.89 -9.34 -14.35
N TYR A 114 -8.20 -9.66 -15.58
CA TYR A 114 -9.52 -10.06 -16.04
C TYR A 114 -9.78 -11.59 -15.99
N GLY A 115 -9.10 -12.33 -15.09
CA GLY A 115 -9.24 -13.78 -15.02
C GLY A 115 -8.83 -14.39 -13.69
N ARG A 116 -9.11 -15.67 -13.56
CA ARG A 116 -8.65 -16.53 -12.47
C ARG A 116 -7.77 -17.62 -13.05
N VAL A 117 -6.56 -17.77 -12.50
CA VAL A 117 -5.58 -18.73 -12.97
C VAL A 117 -5.08 -19.54 -11.79
N LYS A 118 -4.76 -20.80 -11.98
CA LYS A 118 -4.08 -21.58 -10.94
C LYS A 118 -2.70 -20.97 -10.70
N LYS A 119 -2.24 -20.95 -9.45
CA LYS A 119 -0.92 -20.43 -9.08
C LYS A 119 0.20 -21.05 -9.93
N ASN A 120 0.09 -22.33 -10.22
CA ASN A 120 1.07 -23.06 -11.05
C ASN A 120 1.08 -22.59 -12.51
N ASP A 121 -0.03 -22.06 -13.03
CA ASP A 121 -0.16 -21.60 -14.42
C ASP A 121 0.33 -20.16 -14.60
N LEU A 122 0.75 -19.48 -13.52
CA LEU A 122 1.27 -18.14 -13.59
C LEU A 122 2.63 -18.10 -14.28
N THR A 123 2.76 -17.24 -15.27
CA THR A 123 4.02 -16.96 -15.99
C THR A 123 4.77 -15.77 -15.41
N GLY A 124 4.08 -14.88 -14.69
CA GLY A 124 4.64 -13.67 -14.08
C GLY A 124 4.93 -13.79 -12.59
N SER A 125 5.64 -12.79 -12.03
CA SER A 125 5.92 -12.68 -10.59
C SER A 125 4.69 -12.13 -9.86
N VAL A 126 3.99 -13.02 -9.16
CA VAL A 126 2.74 -12.72 -8.43
C VAL A 126 2.84 -13.24 -7.00
N THR A 127 2.45 -12.41 -6.03
CA THR A 127 2.33 -12.84 -4.64
C THR A 127 0.86 -12.77 -4.22
N ALA A 128 0.28 -13.91 -3.87
CA ALA A 128 -1.09 -14.00 -3.35
C ALA A 128 -1.04 -14.18 -1.83
N LEU A 129 -1.71 -13.28 -1.13
CA LEU A 129 -1.87 -13.29 0.33
C LEU A 129 -3.33 -13.63 0.63
N ASN A 130 -3.58 -14.79 1.23
CA ASN A 130 -4.90 -15.20 1.67
C ASN A 130 -5.15 -14.68 3.09
N ALA A 131 -6.24 -13.94 3.32
CA ALA A 131 -6.55 -13.35 4.60
C ALA A 131 -6.73 -14.38 5.74
N GLU A 132 -7.18 -15.60 5.43
CA GLU A 132 -7.32 -16.68 6.43
C GLU A 132 -5.97 -17.23 6.89
N LYS A 133 -4.94 -17.16 6.03
CA LYS A 133 -3.56 -17.57 6.32
C LYS A 133 -2.69 -16.43 6.85
N MET A 134 -3.19 -15.19 6.82
CA MET A 134 -2.51 -14.04 7.40
C MET A 134 -2.59 -14.06 8.92
N VAL A 135 -1.77 -13.23 9.56
CA VAL A 135 -1.76 -13.08 11.03
C VAL A 135 -3.17 -12.94 11.58
N LYS A 136 -3.58 -13.88 12.42
CA LYS A 136 -4.91 -13.96 13.03
C LYS A 136 -5.17 -12.91 14.12
N GLY A 137 -4.34 -11.86 14.24
CA GLY A 137 -4.55 -10.71 15.12
C GLY A 137 -5.52 -9.69 14.51
N ALA A 138 -6.05 -8.80 15.31
CA ALA A 138 -6.87 -7.70 14.78
C ALA A 138 -6.00 -6.75 13.97
N VAL A 139 -6.36 -6.57 12.71
CA VAL A 139 -5.76 -5.68 11.75
C VAL A 139 -6.76 -4.55 11.52
N THR A 140 -6.37 -3.31 11.77
CA THR A 140 -7.26 -2.15 11.66
C THR A 140 -7.30 -1.57 10.25
N SER A 141 -6.31 -1.90 9.41
CA SER A 141 -6.20 -1.43 8.03
C SER A 141 -5.79 -2.55 7.08
N ALA A 142 -6.32 -2.54 5.85
CA ALA A 142 -5.87 -3.44 4.79
C ALA A 142 -4.37 -3.26 4.46
N THR A 143 -3.80 -2.07 4.73
CA THR A 143 -2.38 -1.79 4.56
C THR A 143 -1.51 -2.61 5.50
N ASP A 144 -1.94 -2.79 6.77
CA ASP A 144 -1.21 -3.58 7.78
C ASP A 144 -1.12 -5.06 7.39
N MET A 145 -2.05 -5.52 6.56
CA MET A 145 -2.02 -6.88 6.01
C MET A 145 -0.86 -7.12 5.04
N LEU A 146 -0.27 -6.06 4.48
CA LEU A 146 0.84 -6.14 3.50
C LEU A 146 2.22 -6.01 4.15
N VAL A 147 2.29 -5.34 5.31
CA VAL A 147 3.57 -4.98 5.95
C VAL A 147 4.42 -6.21 6.22
N GLY A 148 5.63 -6.26 5.60
CA GLY A 148 6.61 -7.32 5.82
C GLY A 148 6.21 -8.71 5.30
N LYS A 149 5.15 -8.85 4.48
CA LYS A 149 4.61 -10.17 4.07
C LYS A 149 4.84 -10.53 2.61
N ALA A 150 5.33 -9.62 1.80
CA ALA A 150 5.61 -9.87 0.39
C ALA A 150 7.00 -9.37 0.00
N ALA A 151 7.81 -10.22 -0.61
CA ALA A 151 9.09 -9.79 -1.17
C ALA A 151 8.86 -8.76 -2.28
N GLY A 152 9.76 -7.76 -2.38
CA GLY A 152 9.65 -6.66 -3.34
C GLY A 152 8.66 -5.58 -2.97
N VAL A 153 7.99 -5.68 -1.83
CA VAL A 153 6.99 -4.70 -1.37
C VAL A 153 7.46 -4.03 -0.09
N SER A 154 7.69 -2.74 -0.17
CA SER A 154 7.95 -1.88 0.99
C SER A 154 6.68 -1.14 1.35
N VAL A 155 6.30 -1.17 2.62
CA VAL A 155 5.16 -0.44 3.17
C VAL A 155 5.64 0.35 4.37
N ILE A 156 5.58 1.67 4.27
CA ILE A 156 5.97 2.61 5.33
C ILE A 156 4.71 3.37 5.72
N THR A 157 4.25 3.19 6.96
CA THR A 157 3.09 3.94 7.48
C THR A 157 3.49 5.39 7.81
N ASP A 158 2.58 6.32 7.58
CA ASP A 158 2.80 7.76 7.82
C ASP A 158 2.65 8.13 9.30
N GLY A 159 3.34 7.38 10.19
CA GLY A 159 3.26 7.53 11.63
C GLY A 159 2.15 6.72 12.28
N GLY A 160 1.80 7.05 13.53
CA GLY A 160 0.83 6.34 14.37
C GLY A 160 -0.54 7.02 14.48
N ALA A 161 -0.86 7.99 13.63
CA ALA A 161 -2.15 8.69 13.68
C ALA A 161 -3.33 7.77 13.30
N PRO A 162 -4.52 7.96 13.88
CA PRO A 162 -5.72 7.25 13.47
C PRO A 162 -5.98 7.40 11.97
N GLY A 163 -6.22 6.28 11.29
CA GLY A 163 -6.46 6.27 9.86
C GLY A 163 -5.29 6.74 8.99
N ALA A 164 -4.07 6.74 9.52
CA ALA A 164 -2.88 7.17 8.78
C ALA A 164 -2.74 6.44 7.43
N GLY A 165 -2.23 7.15 6.45
CA GLY A 165 -1.84 6.61 5.16
C GLY A 165 -0.62 5.70 5.26
N ALA A 166 -0.24 5.13 4.14
CA ALA A 166 1.02 4.44 3.99
C ALA A 166 1.58 4.63 2.60
N THR A 167 2.88 4.79 2.55
CA THR A 167 3.64 4.77 1.30
C THR A 167 3.94 3.33 0.92
N ILE A 168 3.36 2.85 -0.18
CA ILE A 168 3.59 1.50 -0.70
C ILE A 168 4.48 1.62 -1.94
N ARG A 169 5.55 0.83 -1.98
CA ARG A 169 6.46 0.74 -3.13
C ARG A 169 6.67 -0.71 -3.52
N ILE A 170 6.57 -0.99 -4.83
CA ILE A 170 6.84 -2.31 -5.40
C ILE A 170 8.07 -2.20 -6.27
N ARG A 171 9.17 -2.89 -5.89
CA ARG A 171 10.46 -2.88 -6.60
C ARG A 171 11.04 -1.46 -6.79
N GLY A 172 10.90 -0.62 -5.75
CA GLY A 172 11.33 0.78 -5.75
C GLY A 172 10.34 1.72 -6.46
N GLY A 173 10.71 3.00 -6.59
CA GLY A 173 9.96 3.99 -7.37
C GLY A 173 10.36 3.95 -8.85
N SER A 174 9.44 4.28 -9.75
CA SER A 174 9.69 4.34 -11.19
C SER A 174 9.75 5.77 -11.74
N SER A 175 9.38 6.78 -10.95
CA SER A 175 9.33 8.18 -11.38
C SER A 175 9.93 9.12 -10.33
N MET A 176 10.38 10.29 -10.77
CA MET A 176 10.83 11.37 -9.90
C MET A 176 9.71 12.39 -9.60
N SER A 177 8.82 12.63 -10.54
CA SER A 177 7.77 13.66 -10.44
C SER A 177 6.35 13.09 -10.53
N ALA A 178 6.14 11.94 -11.18
CA ALA A 178 4.85 11.27 -11.24
C ALA A 178 4.61 10.37 -10.02
N SER A 179 3.38 9.85 -9.88
CA SER A 179 3.03 8.94 -8.78
C SER A 179 3.87 7.66 -8.80
N ASN A 180 4.38 7.29 -7.64
CA ASN A 180 5.07 6.02 -7.40
C ASN A 180 4.18 5.00 -6.66
N ASN A 181 2.90 5.27 -6.48
CA ASN A 181 1.97 4.37 -5.81
C ASN A 181 1.54 3.24 -6.76
N PRO A 182 1.40 1.99 -6.27
CA PRO A 182 0.82 0.91 -7.05
C PRO A 182 -0.67 1.17 -7.31
N LEU A 183 -1.16 0.67 -8.44
CA LEU A 183 -2.59 0.67 -8.71
C LEU A 183 -3.31 -0.27 -7.74
N VAL A 184 -4.34 0.21 -7.06
CA VAL A 184 -5.21 -0.63 -6.24
C VAL A 184 -6.50 -0.93 -7.00
N VAL A 185 -6.88 -2.21 -7.03
CA VAL A 185 -8.13 -2.67 -7.65
C VAL A 185 -8.93 -3.45 -6.63
N ILE A 186 -10.17 -3.03 -6.37
CA ILE A 186 -11.06 -3.68 -5.40
C ILE A 186 -12.23 -4.33 -6.15
N ASP A 187 -12.31 -5.66 -6.13
CA ASP A 187 -13.32 -6.48 -6.83
C ASP A 187 -13.49 -6.10 -8.32
N GLY A 188 -12.39 -5.74 -8.99
CA GLY A 188 -12.38 -5.36 -10.41
C GLY A 188 -12.62 -3.87 -10.68
N VAL A 189 -12.70 -3.01 -9.65
CA VAL A 189 -12.76 -1.56 -9.80
C VAL A 189 -11.41 -0.94 -9.44
N PRO A 190 -10.70 -0.30 -10.38
CA PRO A 190 -9.51 0.49 -10.08
C PRO A 190 -9.89 1.71 -9.24
N VAL A 191 -9.32 1.83 -8.04
CA VAL A 191 -9.59 2.95 -7.15
C VAL A 191 -8.62 4.11 -7.35
N ASP A 192 -9.05 5.29 -6.96
CA ASP A 192 -8.23 6.50 -6.98
C ASP A 192 -7.10 6.40 -5.93
N ASP A 193 -5.85 6.50 -6.37
CA ASP A 193 -4.65 6.44 -5.53
C ASP A 193 -4.34 7.76 -4.81
N GLY A 194 -4.87 8.88 -5.33
CA GLY A 194 -4.70 10.21 -4.74
C GLY A 194 -5.57 10.49 -3.51
N GLY A 195 -6.38 9.51 -3.07
CA GLY A 195 -7.27 9.69 -1.92
C GLY A 195 -8.34 10.78 -2.11
N ILE A 196 -8.97 11.16 -1.03
CA ILE A 196 -9.93 12.28 -0.96
C ILE A 196 -9.55 13.17 0.23
N ASN A 197 -9.69 14.48 0.10
CA ASN A 197 -9.42 15.38 1.20
C ASN A 197 -10.24 14.99 2.44
N GLY A 198 -9.57 14.84 3.57
CA GLY A 198 -10.17 14.38 4.82
C GLY A 198 -10.05 12.88 5.10
N MET A 199 -9.47 12.07 4.21
CA MET A 199 -9.18 10.66 4.45
C MET A 199 -7.81 10.29 3.87
N ALA A 200 -6.85 9.98 4.76
CA ALA A 200 -5.46 9.75 4.37
C ALA A 200 -5.23 8.41 3.65
N ASN A 201 -6.04 7.37 3.92
CA ASN A 201 -5.81 6.02 3.41
C ASN A 201 -6.96 5.53 2.52
N PRO A 202 -6.80 5.45 1.18
CA PRO A 202 -7.83 4.93 0.27
C PRO A 202 -8.21 3.47 0.54
N LEU A 203 -7.28 2.65 1.07
CA LEU A 203 -7.51 1.25 1.42
C LEU A 203 -8.44 1.06 2.62
N SER A 204 -8.67 2.11 3.40
CA SER A 204 -9.65 2.10 4.51
C SER A 204 -11.10 1.94 4.06
N THR A 205 -11.36 1.95 2.75
CA THR A 205 -12.70 1.71 2.18
C THR A 205 -13.20 0.28 2.40
N VAL A 206 -12.30 -0.68 2.59
CA VAL A 206 -12.66 -2.09 2.82
C VAL A 206 -12.28 -2.45 4.26
N HIS A 207 -13.25 -2.97 5.01
CA HIS A 207 -12.95 -3.52 6.33
C HIS A 207 -12.04 -4.75 6.18
N PRO A 208 -10.95 -4.90 6.97
CA PRO A 208 -10.03 -6.03 6.84
C PRO A 208 -10.70 -7.40 6.88
N ASP A 209 -11.73 -7.56 7.73
CA ASP A 209 -12.49 -8.81 7.85
C ASP A 209 -13.29 -9.18 6.59
N ASP A 210 -13.54 -8.24 5.69
CA ASP A 210 -14.20 -8.50 4.42
C ASP A 210 -13.25 -8.91 3.30
N ILE A 211 -11.94 -8.81 3.51
CA ILE A 211 -10.92 -9.21 2.53
C ILE A 211 -10.80 -10.73 2.51
N ALA A 212 -10.89 -11.31 1.32
CA ALA A 212 -10.59 -12.73 1.10
C ALA A 212 -9.13 -12.93 0.69
N THR A 213 -8.67 -12.19 -0.32
CA THR A 213 -7.30 -12.27 -0.83
C THR A 213 -6.77 -10.90 -1.23
N MET A 214 -5.46 -10.73 -1.07
CA MET A 214 -4.72 -9.63 -1.66
C MET A 214 -3.67 -10.20 -2.60
N THR A 215 -3.73 -9.86 -3.88
CA THR A 215 -2.79 -10.33 -4.89
C THR A 215 -1.95 -9.17 -5.37
N ILE A 216 -0.63 -9.33 -5.33
CA ILE A 216 0.33 -8.32 -5.73
C ILE A 216 0.97 -8.74 -7.04
N LEU A 217 0.75 -7.97 -8.10
CA LEU A 217 1.37 -8.14 -9.42
C LEU A 217 2.60 -7.25 -9.48
N LYS A 218 3.78 -7.85 -9.64
CA LYS A 218 5.05 -7.14 -9.47
C LYS A 218 5.81 -6.87 -10.77
N ASP A 219 5.60 -7.69 -11.79
CA ASP A 219 6.29 -7.56 -13.08
C ASP A 219 5.36 -7.08 -14.20
N ALA A 220 5.96 -6.61 -15.29
CA ALA A 220 5.21 -6.08 -16.43
C ALA A 220 4.35 -7.15 -17.11
N SER A 221 4.73 -8.43 -17.11
CA SER A 221 3.94 -9.49 -17.73
C SER A 221 2.62 -9.73 -17.01
N ALA A 222 2.62 -9.60 -15.67
CA ALA A 222 1.42 -9.69 -14.86
C ALA A 222 0.60 -8.39 -14.88
N THR A 223 1.24 -7.22 -15.00
CA THR A 223 0.61 -5.91 -14.86
C THR A 223 0.21 -5.25 -16.18
N ALA A 224 0.78 -5.67 -17.33
CA ALA A 224 0.53 -5.05 -18.65
C ALA A 224 -0.95 -5.01 -19.05
N ILE A 225 -1.76 -5.93 -18.54
CA ILE A 225 -3.21 -5.93 -18.79
C ILE A 225 -3.91 -4.70 -18.18
N TYR A 226 -3.31 -4.03 -17.17
CA TYR A 226 -3.75 -2.77 -16.59
C TYR A 226 -3.09 -1.55 -17.24
N GLY A 227 -2.12 -1.77 -18.14
CA GLY A 227 -1.50 -0.77 -19.01
C GLY A 227 -0.82 0.38 -18.29
N SER A 228 -1.22 1.57 -18.67
CA SER A 228 -0.64 2.86 -18.27
C SER A 228 -0.81 3.24 -16.79
N ARG A 229 -1.51 2.46 -15.99
CA ARG A 229 -1.67 2.68 -14.54
C ARG A 229 -0.86 1.71 -13.69
N ALA A 230 -0.12 0.81 -14.32
CA ALA A 230 0.47 -0.34 -13.66
C ALA A 230 2.01 -0.34 -13.62
N SER A 231 2.66 0.78 -13.98
CA SER A 231 4.13 0.91 -13.94
C SER A 231 4.72 0.63 -12.56
N ASN A 232 3.98 0.95 -11.48
CA ASN A 232 4.42 0.74 -10.10
C ASN A 232 3.87 -0.56 -9.48
N GLY A 233 3.37 -1.50 -10.31
CA GLY A 233 2.72 -2.71 -9.85
C GLY A 233 1.23 -2.53 -9.56
N VAL A 234 0.56 -3.63 -9.24
CA VAL A 234 -0.89 -3.65 -8.97
C VAL A 234 -1.17 -4.46 -7.71
N ILE A 235 -2.07 -3.96 -6.86
CA ILE A 235 -2.61 -4.65 -5.69
C ILE A 235 -4.07 -4.95 -5.94
N LEU A 236 -4.40 -6.23 -6.11
CA LEU A 236 -5.79 -6.69 -6.29
C LEU A 236 -6.35 -7.12 -4.95
N ILE A 237 -7.42 -6.51 -4.52
CA ILE A 237 -8.16 -6.87 -3.31
C ILE A 237 -9.46 -7.55 -3.74
N THR A 238 -9.61 -8.81 -3.33
CA THR A 238 -10.86 -9.55 -3.54
C THR A 238 -11.57 -9.69 -2.20
N THR A 239 -12.84 -9.31 -2.14
CA THR A 239 -13.63 -9.44 -0.92
C THR A 239 -14.32 -10.79 -0.81
N LYS A 240 -14.66 -11.17 0.43
CA LYS A 240 -15.40 -12.40 0.74
C LYS A 240 -16.78 -12.35 0.09
N LYS A 241 -17.21 -13.46 -0.50
CA LYS A 241 -18.50 -13.61 -1.17
C LYS A 241 -19.42 -14.55 -0.39
N GLY A 242 -20.70 -14.52 -0.71
CA GLY A 242 -21.65 -15.51 -0.25
C GLY A 242 -21.29 -16.90 -0.77
N LYS A 243 -21.52 -17.92 0.03
CA LYS A 243 -21.38 -19.33 -0.35
C LYS A 243 -22.77 -19.97 -0.42
N ALA A 244 -22.92 -21.00 -1.24
CA ALA A 244 -24.11 -21.87 -1.19
C ALA A 244 -24.15 -22.55 0.18
N GLY A 245 -25.31 -22.62 0.81
CA GLY A 245 -25.49 -23.20 2.14
C GLY A 245 -26.44 -22.37 3.02
N GLY A 246 -26.61 -22.78 4.26
CA GLY A 246 -27.44 -22.08 5.25
C GLY A 246 -26.90 -20.70 5.62
N ILE A 247 -27.72 -19.93 6.30
CA ILE A 247 -27.34 -18.61 6.80
C ILE A 247 -26.23 -18.76 7.83
N GLN A 248 -25.15 -18.01 7.64
CA GLN A 248 -24.03 -17.88 8.57
C GLN A 248 -23.95 -16.44 9.04
N VAL A 249 -23.85 -16.24 10.35
CA VAL A 249 -23.66 -14.93 10.97
C VAL A 249 -22.29 -14.92 11.62
N GLY A 250 -21.48 -13.94 11.30
CA GLY A 250 -20.17 -13.70 11.93
C GLY A 250 -20.18 -12.36 12.64
N TYR A 251 -19.55 -12.31 13.82
CA TYR A 251 -19.27 -11.07 14.51
C TYR A 251 -17.81 -11.06 14.98
N SER A 252 -17.09 -9.98 14.69
CA SER A 252 -15.77 -9.69 15.25
C SER A 252 -15.79 -8.36 16.00
N GLY A 253 -15.10 -8.32 17.12
CA GLY A 253 -14.95 -7.11 17.91
C GLY A 253 -13.62 -7.05 18.62
N SER A 254 -13.10 -5.84 18.81
CA SER A 254 -11.86 -5.63 19.56
C SER A 254 -11.85 -4.30 20.31
N VAL A 255 -11.08 -4.29 21.41
CA VAL A 255 -10.75 -3.11 22.19
C VAL A 255 -9.22 -2.98 22.19
N LYS A 256 -8.72 -1.79 21.84
CA LYS A 256 -7.29 -1.47 21.74
C LYS A 256 -6.93 -0.35 22.70
N VAL A 257 -5.91 -0.57 23.53
CA VAL A 257 -5.29 0.44 24.41
C VAL A 257 -3.92 0.78 23.83
N SER A 258 -3.68 2.05 23.53
CA SER A 258 -2.45 2.51 22.89
C SER A 258 -1.75 3.57 23.73
N THR A 259 -0.42 3.47 23.82
CA THR A 259 0.44 4.42 24.53
C THR A 259 1.68 4.74 23.69
N HIS A 260 2.30 5.89 23.93
CA HIS A 260 3.56 6.24 23.26
C HIS A 260 4.71 5.34 23.70
N ALA A 261 5.64 5.06 22.79
CA ALA A 261 6.79 4.19 23.05
C ALA A 261 8.03 4.95 23.49
N LYS A 262 8.26 6.15 22.96
CA LYS A 262 9.44 6.97 23.15
C LYS A 262 9.09 8.46 23.08
N GLU A 263 9.78 9.29 23.87
CA GLU A 263 9.75 10.75 23.80
C GLU A 263 11.09 11.26 23.24
N VAL A 264 11.11 12.49 22.71
CA VAL A 264 12.35 13.16 22.32
C VAL A 264 13.11 13.54 23.61
N ASP A 265 14.41 13.27 23.63
CA ASP A 265 15.26 13.50 24.80
C ASP A 265 15.64 14.98 24.94
N VAL A 266 14.69 15.80 25.41
CA VAL A 266 14.87 17.24 25.70
C VAL A 266 15.20 17.45 27.18
N MET A 267 15.81 18.61 27.49
CA MET A 267 16.14 18.97 28.87
C MET A 267 14.88 19.07 29.75
N SER A 268 14.96 18.54 30.96
CA SER A 268 14.00 18.83 32.03
C SER A 268 14.08 20.29 32.47
N ALA A 269 13.13 20.78 33.25
CA ALA A 269 13.15 22.15 33.73
C ALA A 269 14.42 22.46 34.54
N ASP A 270 14.87 21.54 35.37
CA ASP A 270 16.09 21.72 36.17
C ASP A 270 17.37 21.63 35.33
N ASP A 271 17.45 20.71 34.36
CA ASP A 271 18.59 20.62 33.44
C ASP A 271 18.68 21.88 32.60
N PHE A 272 17.53 22.34 32.09
CA PHE A 272 17.42 23.54 31.26
C PHE A 272 17.86 24.79 32.04
N LYS A 273 17.40 24.97 33.29
CA LYS A 273 17.88 26.06 34.18
C LYS A 273 19.40 26.03 34.35
N ARG A 274 19.95 24.87 34.72
CA ARG A 274 21.39 24.70 34.85
C ARG A 274 22.15 25.04 33.57
N PHE A 275 21.63 24.59 32.44
CA PHE A 275 22.22 24.82 31.13
C PHE A 275 22.23 26.33 30.78
N VAL A 276 21.07 27.01 30.90
CA VAL A 276 20.94 28.45 30.64
C VAL A 276 21.92 29.23 31.52
N ILE A 277 21.96 28.97 32.83
CA ILE A 277 22.85 29.68 33.75
C ILE A 277 24.32 29.40 33.41
N SER A 278 24.69 28.18 33.06
CA SER A 278 26.04 27.81 32.68
C SER A 278 26.52 28.51 31.39
N LYS A 279 25.61 28.75 30.45
CA LYS A 279 25.95 29.39 29.15
C LYS A 279 25.92 30.90 29.17
N PHE A 280 24.99 31.49 29.89
CA PHE A 280 24.75 32.94 29.87
C PHE A 280 25.08 33.68 31.19
N GLY A 281 25.24 32.91 32.28
CA GLY A 281 25.44 33.48 33.62
C GLY A 281 24.13 33.78 34.35
N GLU A 282 24.16 33.72 35.69
CA GLU A 282 22.99 33.86 36.58
C GLU A 282 22.30 35.23 36.48
N GLN A 283 23.04 36.30 36.18
CA GLN A 283 22.48 37.66 36.08
C GLN A 283 22.04 38.06 34.65
N SER A 284 22.17 37.17 33.71
CA SER A 284 21.81 37.41 32.30
C SER A 284 20.31 37.63 32.10
N MET A 285 19.93 38.23 30.96
CA MET A 285 18.52 38.35 30.57
C MET A 285 17.92 36.98 30.32
N GLN A 286 18.69 36.03 29.81
CA GLN A 286 18.30 34.64 29.59
C GLN A 286 17.97 33.96 30.92
N ALA A 287 18.79 34.10 31.94
CA ALA A 287 18.51 33.54 33.27
C ALA A 287 17.25 34.16 33.92
N LYS A 288 17.01 35.46 33.69
CA LYS A 288 15.82 36.17 34.19
C LYS A 288 14.53 35.80 33.43
N ALA A 289 14.62 35.27 32.20
CA ALA A 289 13.50 34.76 31.43
C ALA A 289 13.02 33.37 31.88
N LEU A 290 13.82 32.67 32.70
CA LEU A 290 13.44 31.36 33.26
C LEU A 290 12.18 31.48 34.17
N GLY A 291 11.25 30.58 34.00
CA GLY A 291 10.08 30.42 34.88
C GLY A 291 10.37 29.58 36.13
N THR A 292 9.31 29.32 36.89
CA THR A 292 9.37 28.51 38.14
C THR A 292 8.66 27.18 38.02
N SER A 293 8.04 26.90 36.88
CA SER A 293 7.31 25.64 36.62
C SER A 293 8.25 24.50 36.28
N ASP A 294 7.73 23.27 36.37
CA ASP A 294 8.34 22.05 35.85
C ASP A 294 7.31 21.36 34.94
N THR A 295 7.35 21.70 33.65
CA THR A 295 6.35 21.26 32.68
C THR A 295 6.98 20.31 31.66
N ASN A 296 6.59 19.05 31.70
CA ASN A 296 6.90 18.11 30.61
C ASN A 296 5.87 18.27 29.47
N TRP A 297 6.18 19.16 28.51
CA TRP A 297 5.30 19.49 27.41
C TRP A 297 4.91 18.32 26.54
N GLN A 298 5.79 17.29 26.39
CA GLN A 298 5.48 16.10 25.60
C GLN A 298 4.36 15.28 26.27
N LYS A 299 4.37 15.11 27.58
CA LYS A 299 3.29 14.44 28.35
C LYS A 299 1.99 15.23 28.29
N GLU A 300 2.07 16.56 28.20
CA GLU A 300 0.88 17.41 28.13
C GLU A 300 0.14 17.32 26.78
N VAL A 301 0.80 16.98 25.70
CA VAL A 301 0.19 16.80 24.38
C VAL A 301 -0.14 15.34 24.04
N LEU A 302 0.42 14.38 24.77
CA LEU A 302 0.19 12.95 24.59
C LEU A 302 -0.84 12.39 25.59
N ARG A 303 -1.42 11.24 25.27
CA ARG A 303 -2.34 10.48 26.16
C ARG A 303 -2.26 8.99 25.89
N THR A 304 -2.65 8.17 26.84
CA THR A 304 -3.09 6.80 26.59
C THR A 304 -4.49 6.83 25.99
N SER A 305 -4.71 6.11 24.90
CA SER A 305 -5.97 6.13 24.16
C SER A 305 -6.62 4.75 24.14
N VAL A 306 -7.96 4.74 24.06
CA VAL A 306 -8.76 3.52 23.93
C VAL A 306 -9.54 3.59 22.61
N SER A 307 -9.48 2.54 21.82
CA SER A 307 -10.14 2.42 20.51
C SER A 307 -10.94 1.12 20.45
N THR A 308 -11.98 1.10 19.60
CA THR A 308 -12.83 -0.09 19.39
C THR A 308 -13.06 -0.33 17.92
N ASP A 309 -13.18 -1.60 17.53
CA ASP A 309 -13.50 -2.03 16.19
C ASP A 309 -14.52 -3.18 16.24
N HIS A 310 -15.55 -3.11 15.40
CA HIS A 310 -16.65 -4.06 15.38
C HIS A 310 -17.07 -4.35 13.92
N ASN A 311 -17.27 -5.61 13.58
CA ASN A 311 -17.80 -6.03 12.28
C ASN A 311 -18.83 -7.14 12.47
N ILE A 312 -19.99 -6.99 11.85
CA ILE A 312 -21.01 -8.02 11.74
C ILE A 312 -21.22 -8.37 10.27
N ASN A 313 -21.30 -9.65 9.97
CA ASN A 313 -21.56 -10.11 8.61
C ASN A 313 -22.57 -11.26 8.58
N VAL A 314 -23.36 -11.26 7.55
CA VAL A 314 -24.36 -12.30 7.25
C VAL A 314 -24.12 -12.81 5.84
N SER A 315 -23.97 -14.11 5.68
CA SER A 315 -23.75 -14.73 4.38
C SER A 315 -24.58 -16.01 4.23
N GLY A 316 -24.90 -16.36 3.01
CA GLY A 316 -25.70 -17.55 2.71
C GLY A 316 -26.11 -17.56 1.24
N ALA A 317 -27.07 -18.40 0.91
CA ALA A 317 -27.71 -18.41 -0.40
C ALA A 317 -29.23 -18.58 -0.27
N VAL A 318 -29.97 -17.86 -1.08
CA VAL A 318 -31.43 -18.07 -1.29
C VAL A 318 -31.61 -18.54 -2.72
N ALA A 319 -32.00 -19.79 -2.89
CA ALA A 319 -32.01 -20.44 -4.20
C ALA A 319 -30.65 -20.30 -4.92
N ASN A 320 -30.61 -19.73 -6.14
CA ASN A 320 -29.38 -19.52 -6.93
C ASN A 320 -28.70 -18.15 -6.70
N LEU A 321 -29.02 -17.49 -5.58
CA LEU A 321 -28.47 -16.18 -5.21
C LEU A 321 -27.60 -16.28 -3.94
N PRO A 322 -26.32 -16.58 -4.05
CA PRO A 322 -25.37 -16.38 -2.95
C PRO A 322 -25.27 -14.90 -2.60
N TYR A 323 -25.29 -14.59 -1.31
CA TYR A 323 -25.20 -13.22 -0.81
C TYR A 323 -24.29 -13.11 0.42
N ARG A 324 -23.67 -11.95 0.57
CA ARG A 324 -22.99 -11.53 1.79
C ARG A 324 -23.27 -10.04 2.03
N VAL A 325 -23.63 -9.73 3.28
CA VAL A 325 -23.79 -8.36 3.77
C VAL A 325 -22.88 -8.21 4.98
N SER A 326 -22.15 -7.13 5.05
CA SER A 326 -21.24 -6.79 6.15
C SER A 326 -21.45 -5.35 6.58
N LEU A 327 -21.40 -5.10 7.90
CA LEU A 327 -21.43 -3.78 8.51
C LEU A 327 -20.31 -3.69 9.52
N GLY A 328 -19.51 -2.63 9.43
CA GLY A 328 -18.38 -2.36 10.31
C GLY A 328 -18.48 -1.00 10.99
N TYR A 329 -18.01 -0.91 12.22
CA TYR A 329 -17.82 0.32 12.97
C TYR A 329 -16.45 0.33 13.62
N THR A 330 -15.69 1.39 13.39
CA THR A 330 -14.36 1.61 13.97
C THR A 330 -14.36 2.97 14.65
N ASN A 331 -13.95 3.05 15.92
CA ASN A 331 -13.62 4.29 16.61
C ASN A 331 -12.17 4.23 17.06
N GLU A 332 -11.30 4.99 16.42
CA GLU A 332 -9.87 5.00 16.69
C GLU A 332 -9.44 6.34 17.31
N ASN A 333 -9.03 6.31 18.57
CA ASN A 333 -8.47 7.44 19.28
C ASN A 333 -6.95 7.42 19.21
N GLY A 334 -6.35 8.54 18.82
CA GLY A 334 -4.90 8.67 18.77
C GLY A 334 -4.27 8.99 20.11
N ILE A 335 -2.96 8.74 20.19
CA ILE A 335 -2.15 9.06 21.38
C ILE A 335 -1.80 10.55 21.49
N VAL A 336 -1.88 11.32 20.40
CA VAL A 336 -1.88 12.79 20.47
C VAL A 336 -3.28 13.24 20.86
N LYS A 337 -3.39 14.10 21.87
CA LYS A 337 -4.69 14.61 22.35
C LYS A 337 -5.50 15.18 21.17
N THR A 338 -6.82 15.07 21.22
CA THR A 338 -7.80 15.50 20.19
C THR A 338 -7.88 14.67 18.92
N SER A 339 -6.85 13.90 18.58
CA SER A 339 -6.85 13.04 17.38
C SER A 339 -7.86 11.91 17.50
N ASN A 340 -8.76 11.78 16.53
CA ASN A 340 -9.81 10.74 16.50
C ASN A 340 -10.26 10.45 15.07
N MET A 341 -10.63 9.20 14.80
CA MET A 341 -11.30 8.75 13.58
C MET A 341 -12.49 7.85 13.94
N GLU A 342 -13.64 8.15 13.38
CA GLU A 342 -14.81 7.26 13.40
C GLU A 342 -15.16 6.85 11.98
N ARG A 343 -15.39 5.56 11.77
CA ARG A 343 -15.66 5.00 10.45
C ARG A 343 -16.78 3.97 10.51
N PHE A 344 -17.78 4.16 9.67
CA PHE A 344 -18.81 3.17 9.35
C PHE A 344 -18.54 2.59 7.97
N THR A 345 -18.55 1.28 7.84
CA THR A 345 -18.40 0.57 6.56
C THR A 345 -19.61 -0.31 6.31
N GLY A 346 -20.03 -0.42 5.06
CA GLY A 346 -21.06 -1.36 4.63
C GLY A 346 -20.64 -2.02 3.32
N ALA A 347 -20.84 -3.31 3.19
CA ALA A 347 -20.57 -4.05 1.96
C ALA A 347 -21.70 -5.02 1.65
N ILE A 348 -22.08 -5.11 0.37
CA ILE A 348 -23.08 -6.05 -0.16
C ILE A 348 -22.45 -6.73 -1.37
N ASN A 349 -22.44 -8.06 -1.36
CA ASN A 349 -22.00 -8.88 -2.48
C ASN A 349 -23.15 -9.84 -2.85
N LEU A 350 -23.59 -9.82 -4.11
CA LEU A 350 -24.59 -10.71 -4.66
C LEU A 350 -23.99 -11.42 -5.87
N SER A 351 -24.18 -12.73 -5.99
CA SER A 351 -23.57 -13.53 -7.07
C SER A 351 -24.57 -14.49 -7.72
N PRO A 352 -25.72 -13.99 -8.31
CA PRO A 352 -26.69 -14.87 -8.95
C PRO A 352 -26.13 -15.57 -10.18
N GLN A 353 -26.58 -16.79 -10.40
CA GLN A 353 -26.33 -17.58 -11.61
C GLN A 353 -27.67 -17.89 -12.31
N LEU A 354 -27.74 -17.56 -13.58
CA LEU A 354 -28.97 -17.65 -14.39
C LEU A 354 -28.71 -18.49 -15.65
N PHE A 355 -29.80 -18.96 -16.28
CA PHE A 355 -29.77 -19.73 -17.53
C PHE A 355 -28.81 -20.93 -17.44
N ASP A 356 -29.04 -21.83 -16.49
CA ASP A 356 -28.23 -23.01 -16.24
C ASP A 356 -26.71 -22.69 -16.11
N LYS A 357 -26.41 -21.58 -15.42
CA LYS A 357 -25.03 -21.03 -15.21
C LYS A 357 -24.36 -20.46 -16.48
N HIS A 358 -25.12 -20.21 -17.54
CA HIS A 358 -24.62 -19.51 -18.71
C HIS A 358 -24.39 -18.03 -18.42
N LEU A 359 -25.19 -17.40 -17.54
CA LEU A 359 -24.97 -16.03 -17.09
C LEU A 359 -24.62 -16.00 -15.59
N SER A 360 -23.42 -15.56 -15.28
CA SER A 360 -22.98 -15.25 -13.92
C SER A 360 -22.95 -13.74 -13.73
N ILE A 361 -23.66 -13.23 -12.74
CA ILE A 361 -23.66 -11.81 -12.39
C ILE A 361 -22.94 -11.66 -11.06
N GLN A 362 -22.11 -10.64 -10.91
CA GLN A 362 -21.50 -10.25 -9.66
C GLN A 362 -21.81 -8.78 -9.40
N LEU A 363 -22.55 -8.51 -8.34
CA LEU A 363 -22.89 -7.18 -7.88
C LEU A 363 -22.12 -6.93 -6.58
N ASN A 364 -21.26 -5.94 -6.59
CA ASN A 364 -20.49 -5.54 -5.42
C ASN A 364 -20.78 -4.06 -5.13
N LEU A 365 -21.19 -3.77 -3.91
CA LEU A 365 -21.45 -2.43 -3.44
C LEU A 365 -20.73 -2.25 -2.09
N LYS A 366 -19.95 -1.21 -1.98
CA LYS A 366 -19.28 -0.82 -0.74
C LYS A 366 -19.52 0.66 -0.46
N GLY A 367 -19.76 0.98 0.79
CA GLY A 367 -19.92 2.36 1.23
C GLY A 367 -19.19 2.61 2.53
N ILE A 368 -18.65 3.82 2.68
CA ILE A 368 -18.10 4.27 3.94
C ILE A 368 -18.60 5.67 4.27
N TYR A 369 -18.74 5.90 5.56
CA TYR A 369 -18.84 7.20 6.18
C TYR A 369 -17.72 7.32 7.20
N ASN A 370 -16.86 8.31 7.05
CA ASN A 370 -15.71 8.53 7.93
C ASN A 370 -15.69 9.96 8.43
N THR A 371 -15.48 10.12 9.73
CA THR A 371 -15.23 11.41 10.34
C THR A 371 -13.86 11.41 10.98
N ASN A 372 -13.09 12.48 10.79
CA ASN A 372 -11.80 12.66 11.43
C ASN A 372 -11.75 13.97 12.18
N ARG A 373 -11.05 13.96 13.29
CA ARG A 373 -10.47 15.14 13.93
C ARG A 373 -8.96 14.96 13.91
N PHE A 374 -8.30 15.73 13.06
CA PHE A 374 -6.84 15.72 12.97
C PHE A 374 -6.24 16.56 14.10
N ALA A 375 -5.23 16.00 14.77
CA ALA A 375 -4.41 16.80 15.68
C ALA A 375 -3.37 17.56 14.87
N ASP A 376 -3.14 18.82 15.21
CA ASP A 376 -2.05 19.58 14.60
C ASP A 376 -0.70 19.10 15.12
N LEU A 377 0.10 18.46 14.23
CA LEU A 377 1.40 17.89 14.58
C LEU A 377 2.46 18.96 14.96
N ALA A 378 2.21 20.23 14.65
CA ALA A 378 3.04 21.31 15.15
C ALA A 378 3.11 21.32 16.70
N SER A 379 2.06 20.83 17.38
CA SER A 379 2.04 20.67 18.83
C SER A 379 3.19 19.78 19.35
N LEU A 380 3.53 18.70 18.63
CA LEU A 380 4.65 17.80 18.96
C LEU A 380 6.00 18.52 18.79
N GLY A 381 6.16 19.23 17.67
CA GLY A 381 7.35 20.04 17.42
C GLY A 381 7.55 21.14 18.47
N MET A 382 6.46 21.83 18.83
CA MET A 382 6.48 22.88 19.88
C MET A 382 6.74 22.28 21.26
N ALA A 383 6.17 21.12 21.59
CA ALA A 383 6.40 20.45 22.87
C ALA A 383 7.88 20.11 23.13
N THR A 384 8.67 19.96 22.07
CA THR A 384 10.13 19.72 22.19
C THR A 384 10.97 21.01 22.24
N GLN A 385 10.35 22.15 21.94
CA GLN A 385 11.03 23.46 21.90
C GLN A 385 10.59 24.40 23.04
N TYR A 386 9.36 24.21 23.56
CA TYR A 386 8.82 25.12 24.54
C TYR A 386 9.63 25.06 25.83
N ASP A 387 9.85 26.22 26.45
CA ASP A 387 10.58 26.34 27.70
C ASP A 387 9.90 25.50 28.82
N PRO A 388 10.58 24.48 29.37
CA PRO A 388 10.00 23.61 30.40
C PRO A 388 9.80 24.30 31.75
N THR A 389 10.37 25.49 31.93
CA THR A 389 10.21 26.29 33.15
C THR A 389 8.93 27.15 33.15
N GLN A 390 8.17 27.17 32.03
CA GLN A 390 6.94 27.95 31.92
C GLN A 390 5.70 27.11 32.25
N PRO A 391 4.64 27.72 32.77
CA PRO A 391 3.39 27.03 33.07
C PRO A 391 2.55 26.82 31.80
N ILE A 392 1.59 25.89 31.86
CA ILE A 392 0.63 25.66 30.77
C ILE A 392 -0.36 26.84 30.65
N TYR A 393 -0.80 27.34 31.78
CA TYR A 393 -1.83 28.39 31.86
C TYR A 393 -1.29 29.67 32.48
N MET A 394 -1.83 30.81 32.06
CA MET A 394 -1.51 32.11 32.57
C MET A 394 -2.80 32.79 33.02
N LYS A 395 -2.99 32.88 34.33
CA LYS A 395 -4.19 33.54 34.92
C LYS A 395 -4.13 35.07 34.83
N GLY A 396 -5.24 35.68 34.49
CA GLY A 396 -5.38 37.13 34.48
C GLY A 396 -4.80 37.86 33.27
N SER A 397 -4.31 37.14 32.27
CA SER A 397 -3.93 37.74 30.99
C SER A 397 -5.16 37.99 30.12
N GLU A 398 -5.19 39.12 29.45
CA GLU A 398 -6.19 39.40 28.38
C GLU A 398 -5.90 38.64 27.10
N TYR A 399 -4.69 38.06 26.99
CA TYR A 399 -4.19 37.33 25.82
C TYR A 399 -4.12 35.83 26.05
N GLY A 400 -4.22 35.06 24.96
CA GLY A 400 -3.91 33.61 24.96
C GLY A 400 -5.03 32.71 25.49
N ASN A 401 -6.26 33.20 25.69
CA ASN A 401 -7.41 32.43 26.17
C ASN A 401 -7.12 31.63 27.46
N GLY A 402 -6.28 32.20 28.34
CA GLY A 402 -5.85 31.56 29.58
C GLY A 402 -4.65 30.64 29.44
N TYR A 403 -4.16 30.36 28.26
CA TYR A 403 -2.89 29.66 28.03
C TYR A 403 -1.71 30.61 28.20
N PHE A 404 -0.60 30.08 28.69
CA PHE A 404 0.64 30.83 28.75
C PHE A 404 1.11 31.21 27.35
N MET A 405 1.50 32.45 27.19
CA MET A 405 2.21 32.95 26.00
C MET A 405 3.23 34.01 26.39
N TYR A 406 4.25 34.18 25.54
CA TYR A 406 5.29 35.17 25.80
C TYR A 406 4.79 36.57 25.54
N LEU A 407 5.03 37.45 26.51
CA LEU A 407 4.74 38.88 26.43
C LEU A 407 6.04 39.67 26.47
N ASN A 408 6.07 40.78 25.73
CA ASN A 408 7.20 41.73 25.78
C ASN A 408 7.13 42.62 27.04
N ASP A 409 8.12 43.47 27.24
CA ASP A 409 8.21 44.38 28.42
C ASP A 409 7.03 45.33 28.56
N LYS A 410 6.22 45.49 27.51
CA LYS A 410 5.01 46.32 27.53
C LYS A 410 3.75 45.49 27.79
N GLY A 411 3.89 44.22 28.14
CA GLY A 411 2.79 43.30 28.37
C GLY A 411 2.01 42.91 27.10
N LYS A 412 2.58 43.09 25.91
CA LYS A 412 1.98 42.75 24.61
C LYS A 412 2.52 41.40 24.12
N PRO A 413 1.73 40.60 23.36
CA PRO A 413 2.18 39.38 22.74
C PRO A 413 3.43 39.56 21.88
N VAL A 414 4.34 38.59 21.99
CA VAL A 414 5.51 38.50 21.13
C VAL A 414 5.10 37.75 19.85
N ASP A 415 5.05 38.46 18.73
CA ASP A 415 4.51 37.97 17.46
C ASP A 415 5.36 36.91 16.76
N ILE A 416 6.60 36.73 17.20
CA ILE A 416 7.49 35.62 16.77
C ILE A 416 7.67 34.57 17.89
N GLY A 417 6.93 34.67 19.00
CA GLY A 417 6.98 33.73 20.10
C GLY A 417 6.51 32.33 19.72
N LEU A 418 6.86 31.36 20.55
CA LEU A 418 6.35 30.00 20.37
C LEU A 418 4.88 29.93 20.79
N ALA A 419 4.07 29.25 19.99
CA ALA A 419 2.71 28.93 20.36
C ALA A 419 2.66 27.82 21.42
N ASN A 420 1.80 27.97 22.43
CA ASN A 420 1.65 26.98 23.50
C ASN A 420 1.23 25.61 22.94
N PRO A 421 2.00 24.51 23.19
CA PRO A 421 1.75 23.19 22.59
C PRO A 421 0.34 22.64 22.87
N VAL A 422 -0.20 22.93 24.07
CA VAL A 422 -1.53 22.45 24.46
C VAL A 422 -2.61 23.25 23.75
N SER A 423 -2.46 24.57 23.65
CA SER A 423 -3.42 25.42 22.94
C SER A 423 -3.53 25.09 21.46
N ILE A 424 -2.43 24.65 20.82
CA ILE A 424 -2.43 24.20 19.42
C ILE A 424 -3.44 23.06 19.22
N LEU A 425 -3.58 22.18 20.18
CA LEU A 425 -4.52 21.05 20.11
C LEU A 425 -5.96 21.41 20.52
N THR A 426 -6.12 22.35 21.41
CA THR A 426 -7.45 22.72 21.97
C THR A 426 -8.13 23.84 21.24
N ASP A 427 -7.37 24.88 20.87
CA ASP A 427 -7.87 26.11 20.23
C ASP A 427 -7.94 25.98 18.70
N LYS A 428 -7.30 24.93 18.13
CA LYS A 428 -7.45 24.57 16.72
C LYS A 428 -8.28 23.29 16.57
N SER A 429 -9.23 23.35 15.66
CA SER A 429 -10.11 22.23 15.34
C SER A 429 -10.08 21.97 13.84
N ASP A 430 -9.48 20.86 13.42
CA ASP A 430 -9.48 20.35 12.05
C ASP A 430 -10.40 19.11 12.00
N LYS A 431 -11.60 19.29 11.44
CA LYS A 431 -12.62 18.24 11.37
C LYS A 431 -13.05 18.02 9.94
N THR A 432 -13.14 16.74 9.58
CA THR A 432 -13.52 16.34 8.24
C THR A 432 -14.60 15.26 8.25
N LYS A 433 -15.36 15.19 7.17
CA LYS A 433 -16.36 14.15 6.90
C LYS A 433 -16.15 13.64 5.47
N VAL A 434 -16.08 12.33 5.31
CA VAL A 434 -15.90 11.70 4.01
C VAL A 434 -16.98 10.65 3.78
N TYR A 435 -17.60 10.72 2.62
CA TYR A 435 -18.50 9.70 2.07
C TYR A 435 -17.80 9.09 0.85
N ARG A 436 -17.70 7.77 0.78
CA ARG A 436 -17.22 7.09 -0.41
C ARG A 436 -18.06 5.86 -0.71
N SER A 437 -18.34 5.65 -1.98
CA SER A 437 -18.99 4.44 -2.46
C SER A 437 -18.22 3.90 -3.65
N ILE A 438 -17.93 2.59 -3.61
CA ILE A 438 -17.29 1.83 -4.69
C ILE A 438 -18.20 0.67 -5.03
N GLY A 439 -18.49 0.48 -6.30
CA GLY A 439 -19.33 -0.63 -6.71
C GLY A 439 -19.14 -1.00 -8.16
N ASN A 440 -19.53 -2.24 -8.48
CA ASN A 440 -19.61 -2.70 -9.86
C ASN A 440 -20.69 -3.74 -10.06
N ALA A 441 -21.11 -3.86 -11.31
CA ALA A 441 -21.93 -4.92 -11.84
C ALA A 441 -21.14 -5.62 -12.95
N GLN A 442 -20.74 -6.86 -12.72
CA GLN A 442 -20.03 -7.68 -13.70
C GLN A 442 -20.95 -8.78 -14.22
N PHE A 443 -21.04 -8.90 -15.53
CA PHE A 443 -21.82 -9.89 -16.26
C PHE A 443 -20.85 -10.78 -17.04
N ASP A 444 -20.87 -12.08 -16.80
CA ASP A 444 -20.08 -13.10 -17.52
C ASP A 444 -21.06 -14.05 -18.19
N TYR A 445 -21.14 -14.01 -19.51
CA TYR A 445 -22.07 -14.80 -20.31
C TYR A 445 -21.34 -15.80 -21.18
N LYS A 446 -21.61 -17.09 -20.97
CA LYS A 446 -21.16 -18.20 -21.81
C LYS A 446 -22.16 -18.38 -22.95
N PHE A 447 -21.70 -18.31 -24.18
CA PHE A 447 -22.59 -18.50 -25.32
C PHE A 447 -23.14 -19.94 -25.40
N HIS A 448 -24.41 -20.09 -25.54
CA HIS A 448 -25.07 -21.42 -25.62
C HIS A 448 -24.60 -22.24 -26.82
N PHE A 449 -24.35 -21.56 -27.96
CA PHE A 449 -23.88 -22.22 -29.19
C PHE A 449 -22.38 -22.51 -29.19
N LEU A 450 -21.59 -21.85 -28.33
CA LEU A 450 -20.15 -22.02 -28.20
C LEU A 450 -19.73 -21.73 -26.76
N PRO A 451 -19.89 -22.70 -25.82
CA PRO A 451 -19.61 -22.47 -24.40
C PRO A 451 -18.15 -22.15 -24.07
N ASP A 452 -17.23 -22.46 -25.00
CA ASP A 452 -15.80 -22.09 -24.90
C ASP A 452 -15.59 -20.57 -25.04
N LEU A 453 -16.56 -19.84 -25.61
CA LEU A 453 -16.55 -18.39 -25.80
C LEU A 453 -17.42 -17.72 -24.75
N ARG A 454 -16.88 -16.67 -24.13
CA ARG A 454 -17.56 -15.85 -23.13
C ARG A 454 -17.50 -14.38 -23.49
N ALA A 455 -18.54 -13.64 -23.15
CA ALA A 455 -18.57 -12.18 -23.14
C ALA A 455 -18.60 -11.69 -21.69
N ASN A 456 -17.74 -10.78 -21.35
CA ASN A 456 -17.70 -10.16 -20.02
C ASN A 456 -17.93 -8.65 -20.15
N LEU A 457 -18.86 -8.13 -19.35
CA LEU A 457 -19.13 -6.70 -19.21
C LEU A 457 -19.00 -6.32 -17.74
N ASN A 458 -18.12 -5.35 -17.42
CA ASN A 458 -17.95 -4.78 -16.10
C ASN A 458 -18.27 -3.29 -16.13
N LEU A 459 -19.30 -2.89 -15.37
CA LEU A 459 -19.68 -1.50 -15.16
C LEU A 459 -19.33 -1.13 -13.73
N GLY A 460 -18.42 -0.19 -13.55
CA GLY A 460 -17.90 0.16 -12.23
C GLY A 460 -17.92 1.66 -11.93
N TYR A 461 -17.89 1.99 -10.65
CA TYR A 461 -17.75 3.36 -10.18
C TYR A 461 -16.99 3.44 -8.87
N ASP A 462 -16.34 4.58 -8.64
CA ASP A 462 -15.74 5.02 -7.38
C ASP A 462 -16.08 6.50 -7.20
N VAL A 463 -16.96 6.81 -6.25
CA VAL A 463 -17.42 8.16 -5.96
C VAL A 463 -17.08 8.50 -4.51
N SER A 464 -16.41 9.61 -4.30
CA SER A 464 -16.07 10.10 -2.98
C SER A 464 -16.32 11.60 -2.84
N LYS A 465 -16.81 12.02 -1.67
CA LYS A 465 -16.98 13.41 -1.28
C LYS A 465 -16.37 13.64 0.10
N GLY A 466 -15.41 14.55 0.18
CA GLY A 466 -14.82 15.02 1.42
C GLY A 466 -15.26 16.46 1.71
N THR A 467 -15.53 16.77 2.96
CA THR A 467 -15.78 18.13 3.45
C THR A 467 -14.99 18.35 4.73
N GLY A 468 -14.54 19.55 4.98
CA GLY A 468 -13.80 19.85 6.20
C GLY A 468 -13.83 21.33 6.57
N ASP A 469 -13.68 21.55 7.89
CA ASP A 469 -13.56 22.87 8.48
C ASP A 469 -12.31 22.88 9.37
N VAL A 470 -11.47 23.90 9.18
CA VAL A 470 -10.30 24.16 10.03
C VAL A 470 -10.52 25.51 10.71
N ILE A 471 -10.65 25.49 12.02
CA ILE A 471 -10.98 26.64 12.84
C ILE A 471 -9.89 26.83 13.88
N THR A 472 -9.30 28.02 13.93
CA THR A 472 -8.48 28.52 15.03
C THR A 472 -9.24 29.65 15.71
N VAL A 473 -9.47 29.55 17.02
CA VAL A 473 -10.25 30.52 17.76
C VAL A 473 -9.50 31.86 17.92
N ASP A 474 -10.26 32.98 17.99
CA ASP A 474 -9.69 34.29 18.27
C ASP A 474 -8.95 34.27 19.62
N ASN A 475 -7.97 35.14 19.74
CA ASN A 475 -7.15 35.35 20.93
C ASN A 475 -6.38 34.10 21.43
N SER A 476 -6.28 33.02 20.62
CA SER A 476 -5.42 31.90 20.95
C SER A 476 -3.94 32.28 20.84
N PRO A 477 -2.99 31.62 21.53
CA PRO A 477 -1.57 31.87 21.35
C PRO A 477 -1.13 31.81 19.87
N MET A 478 -1.71 30.91 19.07
CA MET A 478 -1.41 30.78 17.64
C MET A 478 -1.85 32.01 16.84
N SER A 479 -3.00 32.61 17.17
CA SER A 479 -3.52 33.78 16.46
C SER A 479 -2.66 35.03 16.63
N TRP A 480 -1.78 35.04 17.63
CA TRP A 480 -0.79 36.10 17.87
C TRP A 480 0.56 35.81 17.22
N THR A 481 0.97 34.56 17.14
CA THR A 481 2.34 34.15 16.76
C THR A 481 2.43 33.55 15.35
N TRP A 482 1.36 32.92 14.86
CA TRP A 482 1.30 32.25 13.56
C TRP A 482 0.21 32.85 12.67
N GLY A 483 0.15 32.30 11.46
CA GLY A 483 -0.88 32.64 10.50
C GLY A 483 -0.60 33.89 9.69
N ASN A 484 -1.43 34.08 8.69
CA ASN A 484 -1.30 35.19 7.74
C ASN A 484 -1.66 36.53 8.39
N PHE A 485 -2.26 36.49 9.57
CA PHE A 485 -2.94 37.65 10.09
C PHE A 485 -2.42 38.16 11.42
N LYS A 486 -1.79 37.38 12.30
CA LYS A 486 -1.29 37.85 13.60
C LYS A 486 -2.25 38.86 14.30
N LYS A 487 -2.01 39.39 15.44
CA LYS A 487 -2.85 40.30 16.21
C LYS A 487 -4.09 39.71 16.87
N GLY A 488 -4.08 38.39 17.14
CA GLY A 488 -5.12 37.76 17.91
C GLY A 488 -6.38 37.35 17.13
N PHE A 489 -6.41 37.51 15.82
CA PHE A 489 -7.53 37.07 15.00
C PHE A 489 -7.40 35.55 14.73
N GLY A 490 -8.46 34.82 14.98
CA GLY A 490 -8.59 33.43 14.58
C GLY A 490 -8.72 33.27 13.08
N GLU A 491 -8.69 32.05 12.64
CA GLU A 491 -8.81 31.67 11.22
C GLU A 491 -9.88 30.60 11.04
N ASN A 492 -10.72 30.75 10.02
CA ASN A 492 -11.71 29.77 9.63
C ASN A 492 -11.58 29.50 8.13
N SER A 493 -11.23 28.26 7.80
CA SER A 493 -11.20 27.77 6.43
C SER A 493 -12.10 26.55 6.29
N SER A 494 -12.69 26.37 5.11
CA SER A 494 -13.56 25.24 4.80
C SER A 494 -13.24 24.74 3.41
N PHE A 495 -13.47 23.47 3.18
CA PHE A 495 -13.32 22.88 1.86
C PHE A 495 -14.35 21.79 1.59
N TRP A 496 -14.60 21.55 0.32
CA TRP A 496 -15.17 20.29 -0.13
C TRP A 496 -14.48 19.83 -1.41
N GLN A 497 -14.39 18.50 -1.58
CA GLN A 497 -13.88 17.87 -2.78
C GLN A 497 -14.80 16.72 -3.16
N LEU A 498 -15.13 16.64 -4.45
CA LEU A 498 -15.87 15.52 -5.06
C LEU A 498 -15.00 14.87 -6.13
N LYS A 499 -14.80 13.56 -6.02
CA LYS A 499 -14.20 12.74 -7.06
C LYS A 499 -15.21 11.71 -7.53
N ARG A 500 -15.28 11.50 -8.84
CA ARG A 500 -16.19 10.53 -9.47
C ARG A 500 -15.45 9.88 -10.62
N ASN A 501 -15.14 8.61 -10.45
CA ASN A 501 -14.52 7.78 -11.47
C ASN A 501 -15.53 6.76 -11.93
N THR A 502 -15.68 6.59 -13.23
CA THR A 502 -16.58 5.61 -13.85
C THR A 502 -15.80 4.71 -14.80
N LEU A 503 -16.21 3.45 -14.87
CA LEU A 503 -15.53 2.40 -15.60
C LEU A 503 -16.56 1.63 -16.44
N LEU A 504 -16.21 1.39 -17.70
CA LEU A 504 -16.83 0.41 -18.55
C LEU A 504 -15.72 -0.47 -19.14
N GLU A 505 -15.84 -1.77 -18.93
CA GLU A 505 -14.93 -2.76 -19.54
C GLU A 505 -15.76 -3.82 -20.22
N PHE A 506 -15.41 -4.13 -21.45
CA PHE A 506 -16.02 -5.22 -22.22
C PHE A 506 -14.91 -6.04 -22.85
N TYR A 507 -14.97 -7.35 -22.68
CA TYR A 507 -14.07 -8.25 -23.36
C TYR A 507 -14.72 -9.59 -23.71
N MET A 508 -14.20 -10.20 -24.75
CA MET A 508 -14.52 -11.58 -25.11
C MET A 508 -13.34 -12.47 -24.75
N ASN A 509 -13.62 -13.66 -24.24
CA ASN A 509 -12.63 -14.64 -23.85
C ASN A 509 -13.00 -16.00 -24.45
N TYR A 510 -12.05 -16.62 -25.14
CA TYR A 510 -12.13 -17.96 -25.70
C TYR A 510 -11.16 -18.89 -25.01
N THR A 511 -11.65 -19.96 -24.39
CA THR A 511 -10.84 -20.91 -23.63
C THR A 511 -11.12 -22.32 -24.11
N LYS A 512 -10.05 -23.02 -24.59
CA LYS A 512 -10.20 -24.39 -25.10
C LYS A 512 -8.95 -25.22 -24.94
N THR A 513 -9.16 -26.52 -24.69
CA THR A 513 -8.11 -27.55 -24.72
C THR A 513 -8.23 -28.40 -25.98
N PHE A 514 -7.13 -28.57 -26.72
CA PHE A 514 -7.01 -29.38 -27.92
C PHE A 514 -5.89 -30.41 -27.71
N GLY A 515 -6.23 -31.57 -27.16
CA GLY A 515 -5.23 -32.55 -26.83
C GLY A 515 -4.19 -32.02 -25.84
N ALA A 516 -2.95 -31.88 -26.26
CA ALA A 516 -1.84 -31.33 -25.44
C ALA A 516 -1.77 -29.79 -25.41
N HIS A 517 -2.66 -29.10 -26.13
CA HIS A 517 -2.65 -27.65 -26.28
C HIS A 517 -3.80 -27.03 -25.51
N PHE A 518 -3.52 -26.08 -24.65
CA PHE A 518 -4.50 -25.24 -23.99
C PHE A 518 -4.33 -23.80 -24.47
N ILE A 519 -5.42 -23.17 -24.88
CA ILE A 519 -5.48 -21.77 -25.32
C ILE A 519 -6.52 -21.04 -24.49
N ASP A 520 -6.12 -19.87 -23.96
CA ASP A 520 -7.00 -18.88 -23.34
C ASP A 520 -6.67 -17.53 -23.98
N ALA A 521 -7.55 -17.08 -24.89
CA ALA A 521 -7.35 -15.85 -25.65
C ALA A 521 -8.47 -14.86 -25.33
N MET A 522 -8.10 -13.60 -25.09
CA MET A 522 -9.04 -12.53 -24.83
C MET A 522 -8.71 -11.27 -25.64
N ALA A 523 -9.76 -10.52 -25.99
CA ALA A 523 -9.65 -9.19 -26.58
C ALA A 523 -10.75 -8.30 -26.02
N GLY A 524 -10.46 -7.04 -25.77
CA GLY A 524 -11.40 -6.17 -25.10
C GLY A 524 -11.12 -4.68 -25.24
N TYR A 525 -12.05 -3.94 -24.68
CA TYR A 525 -12.10 -2.49 -24.65
C TYR A 525 -12.36 -2.04 -23.19
N SER A 526 -11.71 -0.95 -22.78
CA SER A 526 -11.95 -0.29 -21.50
C SER A 526 -12.10 1.21 -21.72
N TRP A 527 -13.06 1.80 -21.03
CA TRP A 527 -13.27 3.23 -20.97
C TRP A 527 -13.35 3.68 -19.52
N GLN A 528 -12.60 4.72 -19.16
CA GLN A 528 -12.60 5.29 -17.83
C GLN A 528 -12.73 6.81 -17.93
N HIS A 529 -13.55 7.37 -17.07
CA HIS A 529 -13.74 8.80 -16.91
C HIS A 529 -13.45 9.19 -15.47
N PHE A 530 -12.57 10.17 -15.31
CA PHE A 530 -12.16 10.72 -14.03
C PHE A 530 -12.64 12.16 -13.95
N TYR A 531 -13.43 12.46 -12.93
CA TYR A 531 -13.95 13.79 -12.66
C TYR A 531 -13.56 14.22 -11.24
N ARG A 532 -13.04 15.42 -11.10
CA ARG A 532 -12.71 16.05 -9.82
C ARG A 532 -13.29 17.47 -9.80
N SER A 533 -13.99 17.79 -8.71
CA SER A 533 -14.46 19.13 -8.41
C SER A 533 -14.14 19.44 -6.96
N GLU A 534 -13.61 20.61 -6.70
CA GLU A 534 -13.26 21.06 -5.36
C GLU A 534 -13.53 22.53 -5.20
N TRP A 535 -13.81 22.91 -3.99
CA TRP A 535 -13.96 24.28 -3.54
C TRP A 535 -13.23 24.44 -2.22
N THR A 536 -12.55 25.55 -2.08
CA THR A 536 -11.80 25.90 -0.88
C THR A 536 -12.09 27.34 -0.52
N LYS A 537 -12.50 27.57 0.72
CA LYS A 537 -12.54 28.89 1.33
C LYS A 537 -11.27 29.06 2.14
N TYR A 538 -10.49 30.06 1.77
CA TYR A 538 -9.23 30.36 2.46
C TYR A 538 -9.47 30.89 3.88
N PRO A 539 -8.43 30.89 4.75
CA PRO A 539 -8.54 31.36 6.11
C PRO A 539 -9.14 32.75 6.17
N TYR A 540 -10.23 32.90 6.91
CA TYR A 540 -11.04 34.11 7.07
C TYR A 540 -11.25 34.37 8.55
N SER A 541 -11.19 35.66 8.94
CA SER A 541 -11.58 36.14 10.28
C SER A 541 -12.62 37.24 10.12
N GLU A 542 -13.81 37.05 10.72
CA GLU A 542 -14.86 38.06 10.72
C GLU A 542 -14.41 39.37 11.37
N ALA A 543 -13.68 39.28 12.48
CA ALA A 543 -13.14 40.43 13.17
C ALA A 543 -12.20 41.24 12.26
N LYS A 544 -11.36 40.53 11.48
CA LYS A 544 -10.41 41.14 10.57
C LYS A 544 -11.09 41.74 9.33
N ALA A 545 -12.09 41.07 8.78
CA ALA A 545 -12.88 41.57 7.67
C ALA A 545 -13.59 42.86 8.06
N LYS A 546 -14.07 42.95 9.30
CA LYS A 546 -14.68 44.15 9.84
C LYS A 546 -13.69 45.32 10.00
N GLU A 547 -12.42 45.03 10.37
CA GLU A 547 -11.37 46.06 10.55
C GLU A 547 -10.79 46.54 9.22
N TYR A 548 -10.61 45.66 8.22
CA TYR A 548 -9.83 45.93 6.99
C TYR A 548 -10.65 45.88 5.68
N GLY A 549 -11.92 45.45 5.74
CA GLY A 549 -12.81 45.31 4.59
C GLY A 549 -12.94 43.86 4.12
N GLU A 550 -14.17 43.43 3.81
CA GLU A 550 -14.48 42.03 3.44
C GLU A 550 -13.80 41.57 2.14
N GLU A 551 -13.60 42.48 1.19
CA GLU A 551 -13.00 42.22 -0.11
C GLU A 551 -11.54 41.75 -0.03
N PHE A 552 -10.82 42.03 1.06
CA PHE A 552 -9.44 41.65 1.28
C PHE A 552 -9.29 40.26 1.93
N TYR A 553 -10.37 39.68 2.52
CA TYR A 553 -10.27 38.52 3.39
C TYR A 553 -11.23 37.38 3.05
N LYS A 554 -12.08 37.55 2.03
CA LYS A 554 -12.90 36.47 1.45
C LYS A 554 -12.20 35.95 0.20
N GLY A 555 -11.40 34.89 0.35
CA GLY A 555 -10.85 34.14 -0.76
C GLY A 555 -11.57 32.81 -0.89
N GLU A 556 -12.18 32.57 -2.02
CA GLU A 556 -12.74 31.27 -2.41
C GLU A 556 -12.09 30.88 -3.73
N ASP A 557 -11.81 29.58 -3.86
CA ASP A 557 -11.29 29.01 -5.09
C ASP A 557 -12.10 27.77 -5.42
N ASP A 558 -12.53 27.66 -6.67
CA ASP A 558 -13.20 26.49 -7.19
C ASP A 558 -12.43 25.94 -8.38
N PHE A 559 -12.34 24.63 -8.44
CA PHE A 559 -11.57 23.93 -9.45
C PHE A 559 -12.33 22.71 -9.93
N ILE A 560 -12.46 22.59 -11.24
CA ILE A 560 -13.08 21.42 -11.91
C ILE A 560 -12.12 20.93 -12.96
N THR A 561 -11.88 19.61 -12.95
CA THR A 561 -11.10 18.95 -13.99
C THR A 561 -11.68 17.57 -14.30
N GLU A 562 -11.47 17.12 -15.52
CA GLU A 562 -11.83 15.77 -15.93
C GLU A 562 -10.84 15.24 -16.97
N ASN A 563 -10.64 13.93 -16.96
CA ASN A 563 -9.82 13.27 -17.96
C ASN A 563 -10.38 11.90 -18.32
N TYR A 564 -10.00 11.40 -19.49
CA TYR A 564 -10.48 10.15 -20.05
C TYR A 564 -9.31 9.25 -20.39
N LEU A 565 -9.52 7.93 -20.16
CA LEU A 565 -8.61 6.87 -20.57
C LEU A 565 -9.39 5.83 -21.37
N VAL A 566 -9.01 5.63 -22.61
CA VAL A 566 -9.59 4.64 -23.52
C VAL A 566 -8.53 3.61 -23.86
N SER A 567 -8.90 2.33 -23.83
CA SER A 567 -7.93 1.26 -24.01
C SER A 567 -8.46 0.13 -24.86
N PHE A 568 -7.60 -0.40 -25.73
CA PHE A 568 -7.83 -1.65 -26.45
C PHE A 568 -6.76 -2.64 -26.03
N PHE A 569 -7.17 -3.86 -25.70
CA PHE A 569 -6.21 -4.84 -25.20
C PHE A 569 -6.52 -6.27 -25.69
N GLY A 570 -5.47 -7.07 -25.77
CA GLY A 570 -5.56 -8.49 -26.04
C GLY A 570 -4.53 -9.28 -25.25
N ARG A 571 -4.87 -10.49 -24.86
CA ARG A 571 -3.97 -11.43 -24.19
C ARG A 571 -4.20 -12.83 -24.73
N VAL A 572 -3.12 -13.56 -24.91
CA VAL A 572 -3.13 -14.98 -25.25
C VAL A 572 -2.27 -15.71 -24.25
N ASN A 573 -2.88 -16.66 -23.52
CA ASN A 573 -2.18 -17.65 -22.72
C ASN A 573 -2.20 -18.95 -23.49
N TYR A 574 -1.05 -19.55 -23.73
CA TYR A 574 -0.88 -20.83 -24.40
C TYR A 574 -0.09 -21.77 -23.53
N THR A 575 -0.64 -22.96 -23.30
CA THR A 575 0.06 -24.02 -22.56
C THR A 575 0.20 -25.25 -23.44
N LEU A 576 1.44 -25.75 -23.56
CA LEU A 576 1.77 -26.95 -24.28
C LEU A 576 2.20 -28.06 -23.32
N LEU A 577 1.56 -29.24 -23.43
CA LEU A 577 1.88 -30.43 -22.62
C LEU A 577 1.81 -30.21 -21.10
N ASP A 578 1.07 -29.19 -20.65
CA ASP A 578 1.04 -28.73 -19.25
C ASP A 578 2.43 -28.35 -18.68
N ARG A 579 3.44 -28.11 -19.52
CA ARG A 579 4.83 -27.83 -19.13
C ARG A 579 5.36 -26.48 -19.60
N TYR A 580 5.03 -26.12 -20.83
CA TYR A 580 5.50 -24.88 -21.46
C TYR A 580 4.34 -23.89 -21.53
N LEU A 581 4.45 -22.80 -20.79
CA LEU A 581 3.42 -21.78 -20.70
C LEU A 581 3.93 -20.49 -21.32
N LEU A 582 3.17 -19.92 -22.24
CA LEU A 582 3.46 -18.64 -22.89
C LEU A 582 2.30 -17.69 -22.67
N THR A 583 2.58 -16.49 -22.21
CA THR A 583 1.64 -15.40 -22.12
C THR A 583 2.12 -14.26 -23.03
N PHE A 584 1.26 -13.77 -23.88
CA PHE A 584 1.49 -12.55 -24.67
C PHE A 584 0.36 -11.58 -24.41
N THR A 585 0.68 -10.31 -24.09
CA THR A 585 -0.31 -9.24 -23.89
C THR A 585 0.10 -8.03 -24.71
N LEU A 586 -0.87 -7.42 -25.39
CA LEU A 586 -0.74 -6.15 -26.07
C LEU A 586 -1.85 -5.22 -25.60
N ARG A 587 -1.49 -4.03 -25.16
CA ARG A 587 -2.44 -3.00 -24.76
C ARG A 587 -2.06 -1.67 -25.41
N ASN A 588 -3.09 -0.95 -25.89
CA ASN A 588 -2.97 0.38 -26.45
C ASN A 588 -3.87 1.34 -25.67
N ASP A 589 -3.29 2.30 -24.95
CA ASP A 589 -4.00 3.24 -24.09
C ASP A 589 -3.95 4.64 -24.69
N GLY A 590 -5.11 5.31 -24.77
CA GLY A 590 -5.25 6.69 -25.18
C GLY A 590 -5.71 7.57 -24.02
N SER A 591 -4.89 8.54 -23.61
CA SER A 591 -5.19 9.46 -22.51
C SER A 591 -5.41 10.88 -23.01
N SER A 592 -6.48 11.53 -22.51
CA SER A 592 -6.75 12.94 -22.80
C SER A 592 -5.73 13.89 -22.13
N ARG A 593 -4.89 13.41 -21.21
CA ARG A 593 -3.84 14.19 -20.53
C ARG A 593 -2.70 14.61 -21.45
N PHE A 594 -2.59 13.99 -22.63
CA PHE A 594 -1.57 14.28 -23.62
C PHE A 594 -2.18 14.88 -24.89
N ASN A 595 -1.40 15.61 -25.63
CA ASN A 595 -1.84 16.16 -26.91
C ASN A 595 -2.18 15.04 -27.91
N LYS A 596 -2.84 15.39 -29.02
CA LYS A 596 -3.35 14.42 -30.02
C LYS A 596 -2.26 13.48 -30.59
N ASP A 597 -1.02 13.97 -30.68
CA ASP A 597 0.09 13.24 -31.31
C ASP A 597 0.76 12.26 -30.36
N ASN A 598 0.70 12.51 -29.03
CA ASN A 598 1.34 11.72 -27.98
C ASN A 598 0.36 10.98 -27.06
N ARG A 599 -0.97 11.05 -27.33
CA ARG A 599 -1.97 10.48 -26.43
C ARG A 599 -2.03 8.96 -26.37
N TRP A 600 -1.57 8.27 -27.41
CA TRP A 600 -1.60 6.83 -27.52
C TRP A 600 -0.26 6.21 -27.11
N GLY A 601 -0.29 5.30 -26.16
CA GLY A 601 0.85 4.50 -25.71
C GLY A 601 0.61 3.01 -25.94
N VAL A 602 1.58 2.31 -26.50
CA VAL A 602 1.51 0.87 -26.78
C VAL A 602 2.37 0.11 -25.77
N PHE A 603 1.77 -0.84 -25.07
CA PHE A 603 2.38 -1.57 -23.96
C PHE A 603 2.37 -3.09 -24.22
N PRO A 604 3.41 -3.61 -24.91
CA PRO A 604 3.56 -5.05 -25.13
C PRO A 604 4.15 -5.74 -23.94
N SER A 605 3.77 -7.03 -23.72
CA SER A 605 4.47 -7.91 -22.81
C SER A 605 4.47 -9.36 -23.26
N ALA A 606 5.51 -10.11 -22.90
CA ALA A 606 5.64 -11.52 -23.14
C ALA A 606 6.23 -12.23 -21.92
N ALA A 607 5.73 -13.41 -21.59
CA ALA A 607 6.27 -14.23 -20.52
C ALA A 607 6.27 -15.70 -20.92
N LEU A 608 7.34 -16.40 -20.52
CA LEU A 608 7.51 -17.83 -20.68
C LEU A 608 7.68 -18.47 -19.31
N ALA A 609 6.99 -19.58 -19.07
CA ALA A 609 7.26 -20.43 -17.93
C ALA A 609 7.46 -21.88 -18.37
N TRP A 610 8.44 -22.55 -17.75
CA TRP A 610 8.76 -23.94 -17.97
C TRP A 610 8.67 -24.71 -16.65
N ARG A 611 7.77 -25.69 -16.58
CA ARG A 611 7.64 -26.60 -15.45
C ARG A 611 8.64 -27.75 -15.62
N ILE A 612 9.78 -27.57 -15.02
CA ILE A 612 10.92 -28.51 -15.15
C ILE A 612 10.62 -29.82 -14.41
N ASN A 613 9.87 -29.73 -13.30
CA ASN A 613 9.45 -30.93 -12.53
C ASN A 613 8.54 -31.90 -13.32
N GLU A 614 7.83 -31.41 -14.35
CA GLU A 614 6.97 -32.22 -15.20
C GLU A 614 7.75 -32.98 -16.34
N GLU A 615 9.04 -32.71 -16.49
CA GLU A 615 9.86 -33.37 -17.46
C GLU A 615 10.17 -34.83 -17.06
N ALA A 616 10.30 -35.69 -18.05
CA ALA A 616 10.50 -37.14 -17.84
C ALA A 616 11.69 -37.49 -16.93
N PHE A 617 12.72 -36.63 -16.91
CA PHE A 617 13.94 -36.85 -16.11
C PHE A 617 13.79 -36.40 -14.63
N LEU A 618 12.72 -35.62 -14.25
CA LEU A 618 12.47 -35.19 -12.88
C LEU A 618 11.12 -35.65 -12.32
N LYS A 619 10.18 -36.08 -13.16
CA LYS A 619 8.80 -36.39 -12.79
C LYS A 619 8.66 -37.38 -11.62
N ASP A 620 9.59 -38.34 -11.52
CA ASP A 620 9.57 -39.38 -10.48
C ASP A 620 10.42 -39.03 -9.24
N THR A 621 10.91 -37.79 -9.14
CA THR A 621 11.77 -37.31 -8.05
C THR A 621 10.92 -37.01 -6.80
N ARG A 622 10.96 -37.86 -5.80
CA ARG A 622 10.08 -37.84 -4.61
C ARG A 622 10.27 -36.63 -3.67
N TRP A 623 11.42 -35.98 -3.72
CA TRP A 623 11.75 -34.84 -2.87
C TRP A 623 11.47 -33.48 -3.53
N LEU A 624 11.20 -33.48 -4.83
CA LEU A 624 10.94 -32.29 -5.64
C LEU A 624 9.44 -32.25 -5.99
N ASP A 625 8.70 -31.24 -5.47
CA ASP A 625 7.29 -31.12 -5.70
C ASP A 625 6.97 -30.11 -6.81
N ASP A 626 7.76 -29.04 -6.91
CA ASP A 626 7.64 -28.01 -7.93
C ASP A 626 9.02 -27.46 -8.30
N LEU A 627 9.25 -27.25 -9.59
CA LEU A 627 10.42 -26.54 -10.11
C LEU A 627 10.02 -25.88 -11.42
N LYS A 628 9.84 -24.54 -11.40
CA LYS A 628 9.38 -23.79 -12.54
C LYS A 628 10.27 -22.56 -12.79
N LEU A 629 10.82 -22.49 -14.00
CA LEU A 629 11.56 -21.32 -14.48
C LEU A 629 10.59 -20.36 -15.16
N ARG A 630 10.69 -19.06 -14.86
CA ARG A 630 9.90 -18.00 -15.44
C ARG A 630 10.81 -16.92 -16.04
N LEU A 631 10.48 -16.47 -17.26
CA LEU A 631 11.13 -15.36 -17.94
C LEU A 631 10.06 -14.38 -18.39
N GLY A 632 10.22 -13.11 -18.13
CA GLY A 632 9.26 -12.08 -18.47
C GLY A 632 9.91 -10.81 -19.01
N TYR A 633 9.25 -10.23 -20.00
CA TYR A 633 9.55 -8.93 -20.57
C TYR A 633 8.25 -8.14 -20.72
N GLY A 634 8.29 -6.83 -20.49
CA GLY A 634 7.14 -6.00 -20.80
C GLY A 634 7.41 -4.52 -20.57
N VAL A 635 6.57 -3.73 -21.20
CA VAL A 635 6.55 -2.27 -21.10
C VAL A 635 5.24 -1.84 -20.45
N THR A 636 5.32 -0.92 -19.51
CA THR A 636 4.16 -0.28 -18.87
C THR A 636 4.31 1.22 -18.88
N GLY A 637 3.20 1.96 -18.90
CA GLY A 637 3.19 3.41 -18.93
C GLY A 637 2.82 4.06 -17.59
N GLN A 638 3.08 5.37 -17.49
CA GLN A 638 2.59 6.22 -16.40
C GLN A 638 1.98 7.49 -16.99
N GLN A 639 0.73 7.79 -16.59
CA GLN A 639 0.00 8.99 -17.02
C GLN A 639 -0.27 9.99 -15.89
N ASN A 640 -0.05 9.62 -14.64
CA ASN A 640 -0.30 10.50 -13.50
C ASN A 640 0.90 11.43 -13.32
N LEU A 641 0.84 12.58 -13.98
CA LEU A 641 1.96 13.51 -14.13
C LEU A 641 2.14 14.45 -12.91
N GLY A 642 1.27 14.36 -11.89
CA GLY A 642 1.38 15.20 -10.69
C GLY A 642 0.97 16.67 -10.88
N ASN A 643 1.00 17.19 -12.09
CA ASN A 643 0.85 18.63 -12.41
C ASN A 643 -0.48 18.99 -13.11
N GLY A 644 -1.56 18.30 -12.74
CA GLY A 644 -2.89 18.52 -13.34
C GLY A 644 -3.14 17.66 -14.57
N ASP A 645 -4.30 17.89 -15.22
CA ASP A 645 -4.80 16.98 -16.24
C ASP A 645 -4.38 17.35 -17.66
N TYR A 646 -3.91 18.59 -17.91
CA TYR A 646 -3.53 19.08 -19.25
C TYR A 646 -2.23 19.89 -19.20
N PRO A 647 -1.11 19.31 -18.72
CA PRO A 647 0.14 20.05 -18.54
C PRO A 647 0.77 20.48 -19.87
N TYR A 648 0.38 19.90 -20.99
CA TYR A 648 0.84 20.24 -22.34
C TYR A 648 0.21 21.51 -22.91
N MET A 649 -0.84 22.05 -22.28
CA MET A 649 -1.54 23.24 -22.77
C MET A 649 -0.88 24.51 -22.25
N ALA A 650 -0.88 25.55 -23.09
CA ALA A 650 -0.47 26.90 -22.68
C ALA A 650 -1.34 27.39 -21.51
N ARG A 651 -0.70 27.87 -20.45
CA ARG A 651 -1.36 28.33 -19.22
C ARG A 651 -0.80 29.67 -18.80
N TYR A 652 -1.62 30.41 -18.05
CA TYR A 652 -1.26 31.66 -17.42
C TYR A 652 -1.46 31.58 -15.91
N ALA A 653 -0.59 32.20 -15.16
CA ALA A 653 -0.74 32.37 -13.71
C ALA A 653 -0.91 33.83 -13.36
N TYR A 654 -1.71 34.11 -12.35
CA TYR A 654 -1.77 35.44 -11.75
C TYR A 654 -0.50 35.69 -10.94
N SER A 655 -0.06 36.95 -10.90
CA SER A 655 1.02 37.38 -10.02
C SER A 655 0.68 37.10 -8.57
N GLN A 656 1.72 36.92 -7.73
CA GLN A 656 1.53 36.81 -6.30
C GLN A 656 0.72 37.98 -5.73
N PRO A 657 -0.12 37.77 -4.71
CA PRO A 657 -0.96 38.81 -4.15
C PRO A 657 -0.25 40.10 -3.73
N GLY A 658 1.05 40.01 -3.42
CA GLY A 658 1.91 41.17 -3.11
C GLY A 658 2.53 41.86 -4.33
N ALA A 659 2.50 41.22 -5.50
CA ALA A 659 3.18 41.69 -6.72
C ALA A 659 2.13 42.24 -7.71
N ASN A 660 1.43 43.31 -7.33
CA ASN A 660 0.43 43.96 -8.16
C ASN A 660 0.98 45.25 -8.74
N TYR A 661 0.43 45.64 -9.87
CA TYR A 661 0.70 46.92 -10.46
C TYR A 661 -0.39 47.95 -10.02
N TYR A 662 0.04 49.14 -9.69
CA TYR A 662 -0.86 50.23 -9.33
C TYR A 662 -0.99 51.24 -10.48
N PHE A 663 -2.18 51.34 -11.04
CA PHE A 663 -2.55 52.40 -11.97
C PHE A 663 -3.33 53.47 -11.20
N GLY A 664 -2.62 54.48 -10.71
CA GLY A 664 -3.22 55.48 -9.81
C GLY A 664 -3.66 54.82 -8.51
N ASP A 665 -4.92 54.84 -8.22
CA ASP A 665 -5.56 54.19 -7.06
C ASP A 665 -6.07 52.76 -7.29
N ARG A 666 -5.90 52.25 -8.54
CA ARG A 666 -6.34 50.88 -8.90
C ARG A 666 -5.22 49.90 -8.80
N ARG A 667 -5.46 48.85 -8.01
CA ARG A 667 -4.61 47.65 -7.93
C ARG A 667 -4.97 46.71 -9.06
N ILE A 668 -3.99 46.34 -9.88
CA ILE A 668 -4.16 45.39 -11.00
C ILE A 668 -3.26 44.20 -10.76
N GLN A 669 -3.85 43.03 -10.72
CA GLN A 669 -3.12 41.79 -10.67
C GLN A 669 -2.64 41.43 -12.09
N LEU A 670 -1.36 41.19 -12.23
CA LEU A 670 -0.76 40.86 -13.51
C LEU A 670 -0.95 39.36 -13.81
N ILE A 671 -0.96 39.02 -15.07
CA ILE A 671 -0.99 37.63 -15.56
C ILE A 671 0.32 37.38 -16.29
N ALA A 672 0.99 36.28 -15.95
CA ALA A 672 2.21 35.83 -16.62
C ALA A 672 1.99 34.45 -17.28
N PRO A 673 2.48 34.23 -18.50
CA PRO A 673 2.46 32.90 -19.11
C PRO A 673 3.39 31.97 -18.34
N LEU A 674 2.97 30.70 -18.18
CA LEU A 674 3.79 29.63 -17.64
C LEU A 674 4.51 28.91 -18.80
N ALA A 675 5.69 28.39 -18.52
CA ALA A 675 6.35 27.47 -19.41
C ALA A 675 5.54 26.17 -19.55
N TYR A 676 5.47 25.65 -20.76
CA TYR A 676 4.80 24.39 -21.05
C TYR A 676 5.54 23.67 -22.19
N ASP A 677 5.43 22.35 -22.21
CA ASP A 677 5.90 21.49 -23.29
C ASP A 677 4.68 20.81 -23.94
N GLU A 678 4.35 21.21 -25.16
CA GLU A 678 3.24 20.62 -25.92
C GLU A 678 3.48 19.15 -26.32
N ASN A 679 4.74 18.70 -26.30
CA ASN A 679 5.16 17.37 -26.68
C ASN A 679 5.28 16.39 -25.51
N LEU A 680 4.73 16.75 -24.35
CA LEU A 680 4.67 15.84 -23.22
C LEU A 680 4.08 14.49 -23.60
N LYS A 681 4.72 13.41 -23.15
CA LYS A 681 4.34 12.03 -23.45
C LYS A 681 4.45 11.14 -22.20
N TRP A 682 4.08 9.89 -22.38
CA TRP A 682 4.14 8.86 -21.38
C TRP A 682 5.54 8.67 -20.79
N GLU A 683 5.63 8.47 -19.47
CA GLU A 683 6.79 7.80 -18.92
C GLU A 683 6.63 6.30 -19.19
N GLU A 684 7.68 5.64 -19.64
CA GLU A 684 7.66 4.24 -20.04
C GLU A 684 8.65 3.42 -19.21
N THR A 685 8.13 2.38 -18.53
CA THR A 685 8.96 1.47 -17.75
C THR A 685 9.09 0.13 -18.47
N THR A 686 10.29 -0.19 -18.90
CA THR A 686 10.66 -1.52 -19.44
C THR A 686 11.14 -2.40 -18.29
N THR A 687 10.62 -3.60 -18.20
CA THR A 687 10.97 -4.58 -17.14
C THR A 687 11.39 -5.90 -17.75
N TYR A 688 12.53 -6.43 -17.27
CA TYR A 688 12.99 -7.80 -17.49
C TYR A 688 12.93 -8.53 -16.15
N ASN A 689 12.40 -9.75 -16.14
CA ASN A 689 12.28 -10.58 -14.95
C ASN A 689 12.71 -12.02 -15.26
N ALA A 690 13.50 -12.62 -14.36
CA ALA A 690 13.79 -14.05 -14.35
C ALA A 690 13.46 -14.61 -12.96
N GLY A 691 12.66 -15.65 -12.90
CA GLY A 691 12.19 -16.22 -11.63
C GLY A 691 12.29 -17.72 -11.61
N LEU A 692 12.50 -18.27 -10.41
CA LEU A 692 12.49 -19.68 -10.13
C LEU A 692 11.52 -19.96 -9.00
N ASP A 693 10.47 -20.74 -9.26
CA ASP A 693 9.57 -21.27 -8.24
C ASP A 693 10.02 -22.69 -7.90
N PHE A 694 10.02 -23.03 -6.61
CA PHE A 694 10.45 -24.35 -6.14
C PHE A 694 9.63 -24.84 -4.95
N GLY A 695 9.47 -26.16 -4.88
CA GLY A 695 8.81 -26.86 -3.79
C GLY A 695 9.52 -28.17 -3.48
N PHE A 696 9.74 -28.46 -2.20
CA PHE A 696 10.47 -29.60 -1.74
C PHE A 696 9.77 -30.34 -0.59
N PHE A 697 9.98 -31.69 -0.54
CA PHE A 697 9.60 -32.54 0.59
C PHE A 697 8.09 -32.52 0.91
N LYS A 698 7.25 -32.65 -0.12
CA LYS A 698 5.79 -32.65 -0.05
C LYS A 698 5.22 -31.36 0.58
N GLY A 699 5.73 -30.21 0.11
CA GLY A 699 5.30 -28.92 0.57
C GLY A 699 5.90 -28.47 1.91
N MET A 700 6.88 -29.20 2.48
CA MET A 700 7.56 -28.78 3.71
C MET A 700 8.32 -27.47 3.50
N LEU A 701 8.90 -27.27 2.33
CA LEU A 701 9.60 -26.05 1.93
C LEU A 701 9.18 -25.65 0.53
N SER A 702 8.67 -24.44 0.37
CA SER A 702 8.37 -23.82 -0.92
C SER A 702 8.91 -22.41 -0.98
N GLY A 703 9.16 -21.91 -2.18
CA GLY A 703 9.67 -20.56 -2.33
C GLY A 703 9.73 -20.08 -3.76
N THR A 704 10.06 -18.78 -3.88
CA THR A 704 10.31 -18.12 -5.17
C THR A 704 11.58 -17.28 -5.07
N LEU A 705 12.38 -17.29 -6.10
CA LEU A 705 13.56 -16.46 -6.28
C LEU A 705 13.38 -15.67 -7.58
N ASP A 706 13.35 -14.35 -7.51
CA ASP A 706 13.17 -13.46 -8.67
C ASP A 706 14.37 -12.53 -8.81
N PHE A 707 14.82 -12.31 -10.03
CA PHE A 707 15.78 -11.29 -10.45
C PHE A 707 15.07 -10.35 -11.39
N TYR A 708 15.24 -9.05 -11.20
CA TYR A 708 14.63 -8.06 -12.08
C TYR A 708 15.56 -6.91 -12.42
N TYR A 709 15.34 -6.36 -13.61
CA TYR A 709 15.88 -5.11 -14.07
C TYR A 709 14.73 -4.27 -14.65
N ARG A 710 14.61 -3.04 -14.16
CA ARG A 710 13.58 -2.07 -14.60
C ARG A 710 14.28 -0.79 -15.00
N GLN A 711 13.90 -0.25 -16.17
CA GLN A 711 14.37 1.04 -16.65
C GLN A 711 13.16 1.90 -17.02
N THR A 712 13.05 3.08 -16.41
CA THR A 712 12.05 4.07 -16.79
C THR A 712 12.69 5.17 -17.60
N ASN A 713 12.20 5.36 -18.82
CA ASN A 713 12.62 6.38 -19.75
C ASN A 713 11.57 7.49 -19.85
N ASN A 714 11.95 8.62 -20.45
CA ASN A 714 11.08 9.76 -20.62
C ASN A 714 10.49 10.26 -19.28
N LEU A 715 11.28 10.21 -18.22
CA LEU A 715 10.86 10.72 -16.91
C LEU A 715 10.44 12.18 -17.00
N LEU A 716 9.33 12.50 -16.34
CA LEU A 716 8.96 13.88 -16.12
C LEU A 716 9.91 14.53 -15.12
N ASN A 717 10.49 15.61 -15.51
CA ASN A 717 11.38 16.40 -14.66
C ASN A 717 11.21 17.89 -14.97
N THR A 718 11.28 18.71 -13.93
CA THR A 718 11.37 20.17 -14.09
C THR A 718 12.82 20.52 -14.33
N VAL A 719 13.12 21.04 -15.51
CA VAL A 719 14.45 21.47 -15.92
C VAL A 719 14.53 22.99 -16.00
N THR A 720 15.72 23.54 -15.77
CA THR A 720 15.97 24.96 -15.95
C THR A 720 15.93 25.29 -17.46
N ALA A 721 15.06 26.20 -17.85
CA ALA A 721 15.01 26.71 -19.22
C ALA A 721 16.09 27.79 -19.39
N PRO A 722 16.79 27.84 -20.56
CA PRO A 722 17.75 28.92 -20.82
C PRO A 722 17.10 30.30 -20.76
N ALA A 723 17.77 31.24 -20.14
CA ALA A 723 17.26 32.61 -20.00
C ALA A 723 16.87 33.21 -21.35
N GLY A 724 15.68 33.80 -21.43
CA GLY A 724 15.17 34.42 -22.65
C GLY A 724 14.49 33.47 -23.65
N THR A 725 14.51 32.14 -23.42
CA THR A 725 13.84 31.16 -24.29
C THR A 725 12.41 30.89 -23.88
N ASN A 726 12.04 31.20 -22.62
CA ASN A 726 10.70 31.02 -22.08
C ASN A 726 10.41 32.12 -21.05
N PHE A 727 9.14 32.34 -20.74
CA PHE A 727 8.70 33.31 -19.72
C PHE A 727 8.96 32.79 -18.27
N SER A 728 9.17 31.49 -18.11
CA SER A 728 9.57 30.88 -16.87
C SER A 728 10.97 30.27 -17.03
N ASN A 729 11.77 30.32 -15.97
CA ASN A 729 13.07 29.68 -15.91
C ASN A 729 12.99 28.18 -15.63
N GLU A 730 11.79 27.64 -15.45
CA GLU A 730 11.52 26.23 -15.20
C GLU A 730 10.53 25.69 -16.22
N LEU A 731 10.83 24.50 -16.77
CA LEU A 731 10.02 23.79 -17.74
C LEU A 731 9.83 22.34 -17.31
N LEU A 732 8.57 21.90 -17.16
CA LEU A 732 8.26 20.50 -17.02
C LEU A 732 8.31 19.81 -18.38
N THR A 733 9.16 18.80 -18.52
CA THR A 733 9.33 18.04 -19.77
C THR A 733 9.77 16.61 -19.54
N ASN A 734 9.68 15.77 -20.55
CA ASN A 734 10.14 14.38 -20.50
C ASN A 734 11.66 14.31 -20.72
N VAL A 735 12.41 14.31 -19.64
CA VAL A 735 13.85 14.16 -19.65
C VAL A 735 14.31 13.35 -18.46
N GLY A 736 15.11 12.36 -18.71
CA GLY A 736 15.68 11.56 -17.64
C GLY A 736 15.41 10.07 -17.78
N THR A 737 16.24 9.31 -17.11
CA THR A 737 16.17 7.86 -17.05
C THR A 737 16.53 7.39 -15.63
N LEU A 738 15.79 6.43 -15.12
CA LEU A 738 15.98 5.83 -13.82
C LEU A 738 15.97 4.31 -13.91
N GLU A 739 16.89 3.67 -13.21
CA GLU A 739 17.02 2.22 -13.16
C GLU A 739 16.77 1.67 -11.77
N ASN A 740 16.11 0.49 -11.71
CA ASN A 740 16.00 -0.34 -10.53
C ASN A 740 16.43 -1.76 -10.87
N LYS A 741 17.30 -2.35 -10.09
CA LYS A 741 17.71 -3.76 -10.21
C LYS A 741 17.73 -4.41 -8.85
N GLY A 742 17.26 -5.66 -8.79
CA GLY A 742 17.16 -6.32 -7.51
C GLY A 742 16.93 -7.81 -7.57
N VAL A 743 16.95 -8.37 -6.36
CA VAL A 743 16.74 -9.79 -6.09
C VAL A 743 15.70 -9.93 -5.00
N GLU A 744 14.76 -10.83 -5.17
CA GLU A 744 13.69 -11.12 -4.23
C GLU A 744 13.69 -12.61 -3.93
N LEU A 745 13.66 -12.98 -2.65
CA LEU A 745 13.47 -14.36 -2.19
C LEU A 745 12.27 -14.42 -1.26
N SER A 746 11.35 -15.33 -1.52
CA SER A 746 10.27 -15.69 -0.60
C SER A 746 10.35 -17.16 -0.28
N LEU A 747 10.28 -17.51 0.99
CA LEU A 747 10.28 -18.87 1.50
C LEU A 747 9.07 -19.09 2.40
N THR A 748 8.43 -20.23 2.25
CA THR A 748 7.43 -20.75 3.18
C THR A 748 7.88 -22.14 3.63
N ALA A 749 7.97 -22.34 4.92
CA ALA A 749 8.34 -23.62 5.50
C ALA A 749 7.26 -24.11 6.48
N HIS A 750 7.04 -25.43 6.47
CA HIS A 750 6.17 -26.12 7.42
C HIS A 750 7.04 -27.15 8.20
N PRO A 751 7.88 -26.69 9.16
CA PRO A 751 8.85 -27.56 9.84
C PRO A 751 8.19 -28.69 10.60
N ILE A 752 7.00 -28.46 11.14
CA ILE A 752 6.23 -29.45 11.92
C ILE A 752 4.78 -29.39 11.45
N THR A 753 4.27 -30.51 11.00
CA THR A 753 2.86 -30.68 10.63
C THR A 753 2.38 -32.01 11.22
N THR A 754 1.79 -31.95 12.40
CA THR A 754 1.15 -33.09 13.08
C THR A 754 -0.35 -32.83 13.23
N LYS A 755 -1.10 -33.81 13.71
CA LYS A 755 -2.53 -33.67 13.98
C LYS A 755 -2.81 -32.56 14.99
N ASP A 756 -1.99 -32.40 16.02
CA ASP A 756 -2.23 -31.47 17.13
C ASP A 756 -1.38 -30.20 17.06
N PHE A 757 -0.27 -30.22 16.32
CA PHE A 757 0.65 -29.08 16.21
C PHE A 757 1.05 -28.82 14.77
N GLN A 758 0.86 -27.59 14.32
CA GLN A 758 1.27 -27.10 13.01
C GLN A 758 2.09 -25.83 13.21
N TRP A 759 3.25 -25.76 12.55
CA TRP A 759 4.12 -24.61 12.55
C TRP A 759 4.42 -24.18 11.13
N THR A 760 4.08 -22.94 10.79
CA THR A 760 4.36 -22.31 9.51
C THR A 760 5.29 -21.13 9.71
N LEU A 761 6.36 -21.08 8.93
CA LEU A 761 7.32 -19.98 8.86
C LEU A 761 7.27 -19.37 7.47
N GLY A 762 7.09 -18.06 7.38
CA GLY A 762 7.26 -17.29 6.15
C GLY A 762 8.46 -16.36 6.29
N TYR A 763 9.37 -16.38 5.33
CA TYR A 763 10.51 -15.49 5.26
C TYR A 763 10.57 -14.83 3.88
N ASN A 764 10.81 -13.54 3.84
CA ASN A 764 11.05 -12.84 2.60
C ASN A 764 12.21 -11.86 2.76
N VAL A 765 12.98 -11.70 1.69
CA VAL A 765 14.06 -10.72 1.61
C VAL A 765 14.09 -10.13 0.20
N SER A 766 14.36 -8.83 0.13
CA SER A 766 14.45 -8.08 -1.12
C SER A 766 15.62 -7.14 -1.07
N TYR A 767 16.46 -7.20 -2.07
CA TYR A 767 17.51 -6.21 -2.34
C TYR A 767 17.08 -5.38 -3.54
N ASN A 768 17.17 -4.05 -3.44
CA ASN A 768 16.91 -3.13 -4.54
C ASN A 768 17.98 -2.05 -4.63
N LYS A 769 18.53 -1.85 -5.81
CA LYS A 769 19.43 -0.75 -6.13
C LYS A 769 18.76 0.18 -7.14
N ASN A 770 18.53 1.42 -6.73
CA ASN A 770 18.01 2.50 -7.56
C ASN A 770 19.15 3.39 -8.03
N THR A 771 19.12 3.86 -9.29
CA THR A 771 20.13 4.76 -9.86
C THR A 771 19.51 5.66 -10.91
N ILE A 772 19.71 6.95 -10.81
CA ILE A 772 19.37 7.92 -11.85
C ILE A 772 20.50 7.88 -12.88
N THR A 773 20.19 7.62 -14.15
CA THR A 773 21.20 7.50 -15.21
C THR A 773 21.24 8.69 -16.15
N LYS A 774 20.15 9.49 -16.20
CA LYS A 774 20.08 10.70 -17.04
C LYS A 774 19.13 11.73 -16.40
N LEU A 775 19.47 13.03 -16.49
CA LEU A 775 18.62 14.14 -15.98
C LEU A 775 18.51 15.33 -16.94
N THR A 776 19.33 15.38 -17.99
CA THR A 776 19.41 16.48 -18.96
C THR A 776 19.28 15.96 -20.39
N PHE A 777 18.88 16.80 -21.34
CA PHE A 777 18.82 16.43 -22.76
C PHE A 777 20.20 16.09 -23.32
N ASN A 778 21.19 16.93 -23.02
CA ASN A 778 22.58 16.72 -23.38
C ASN A 778 23.39 16.38 -22.14
N ASP A 779 24.43 15.60 -22.29
CA ASP A 779 25.35 15.33 -21.19
C ASP A 779 26.05 16.63 -20.80
N ASP A 780 25.78 17.10 -19.58
CA ASP A 780 26.40 18.29 -18.99
C ASP A 780 27.10 17.88 -17.68
N PRO A 781 28.40 17.73 -17.67
CA PRO A 781 29.15 17.33 -16.48
C PRO A 781 29.16 18.42 -15.38
N THR A 782 28.75 19.64 -15.69
CA THR A 782 28.63 20.73 -14.72
C THR A 782 27.28 20.74 -14.00
N TYR A 783 26.29 20.02 -14.53
CA TYR A 783 24.96 19.93 -13.93
C TYR A 783 24.97 19.06 -12.67
N LYS A 784 24.86 19.70 -11.50
CA LYS A 784 24.91 19.00 -10.20
C LYS A 784 23.68 18.12 -9.97
N GLY A 785 22.52 18.47 -10.49
CA GLY A 785 21.25 17.77 -10.28
C GLY A 785 20.14 18.69 -9.75
N VAL A 786 19.01 18.10 -9.35
CA VAL A 786 17.84 18.80 -8.79
C VAL A 786 17.94 18.77 -7.28
N ILE A 787 18.11 19.94 -6.65
CA ILE A 787 18.22 20.09 -5.19
C ILE A 787 16.82 20.26 -4.59
N HIS A 788 16.53 19.55 -3.53
CA HIS A 788 15.25 19.55 -2.82
C HIS A 788 15.40 19.14 -1.34
N GLY A 789 14.31 18.88 -0.62
CA GLY A 789 14.37 18.40 0.76
C GLY A 789 14.59 19.52 1.77
N GLY A 790 13.63 20.44 1.86
CA GLY A 790 13.63 21.54 2.83
C GLY A 790 13.56 21.04 4.27
N ILE A 791 14.19 21.78 5.19
CA ILE A 791 14.26 21.43 6.62
C ILE A 791 13.67 22.54 7.50
N ASP A 792 13.20 22.17 8.67
CA ASP A 792 12.78 23.13 9.70
C ASP A 792 14.01 23.78 10.36
N GLY A 793 13.90 25.06 10.72
CA GLY A 793 14.92 25.82 11.46
C GLY A 793 15.95 26.52 10.57
N ALA A 794 16.00 26.21 9.28
CA ALA A 794 16.93 26.83 8.33
C ALA A 794 16.20 27.10 7.00
N THR A 795 15.48 28.22 6.93
CA THR A 795 14.71 28.60 5.75
C THR A 795 15.60 28.72 4.50
N GLY A 796 15.20 28.07 3.41
CA GLY A 796 15.91 28.07 2.14
C GLY A 796 17.00 27.00 2.02
N TYR A 797 17.32 26.26 3.08
CA TYR A 797 18.24 25.12 2.97
C TYR A 797 17.51 23.86 2.54
N ASN A 798 18.03 23.26 1.48
CA ASN A 798 17.66 21.94 0.99
C ASN A 798 18.82 20.97 1.23
N ILE A 799 18.54 19.78 1.68
CA ILE A 799 19.53 18.78 2.09
C ILE A 799 19.48 17.50 1.29
N GLN A 800 18.81 17.50 0.14
CA GLN A 800 18.74 16.37 -0.78
C GLN A 800 19.01 16.80 -2.21
N ILE A 801 19.47 15.86 -3.03
CA ILE A 801 19.73 16.04 -4.45
C ILE A 801 19.36 14.78 -5.24
N ASN A 802 18.78 14.98 -6.42
CA ASN A 802 18.68 14.00 -7.47
C ASN A 802 19.77 14.25 -8.50
N ALA A 803 20.80 13.41 -8.53
CA ALA A 803 21.97 13.57 -9.39
C ALA A 803 22.26 12.31 -10.22
N VAL A 804 22.88 12.48 -11.39
CA VAL A 804 23.27 11.39 -12.29
C VAL A 804 24.25 10.45 -11.58
N ASN A 805 24.10 9.13 -11.79
CA ASN A 805 24.85 8.04 -11.15
C ASN A 805 24.67 7.95 -9.62
N LYS A 806 23.67 8.63 -9.06
CA LYS A 806 23.32 8.55 -7.64
C LYS A 806 21.92 7.96 -7.45
N PRO A 807 21.64 7.41 -6.26
CA PRO A 807 20.27 7.04 -5.89
C PRO A 807 19.34 8.26 -5.84
N TYR A 808 18.06 8.02 -6.12
CA TYR A 808 17.01 9.00 -5.88
C TYR A 808 16.96 9.41 -4.39
N ASN A 809 16.76 10.71 -4.10
CA ASN A 809 16.76 11.29 -2.75
C ASN A 809 18.07 11.04 -1.99
N SER A 810 19.22 11.27 -2.62
CA SER A 810 20.51 11.29 -1.92
C SER A 810 20.61 12.54 -1.06
N PHE A 811 21.08 12.39 0.20
CA PHE A 811 21.34 13.54 1.06
C PHE A 811 22.49 14.38 0.50
N TYR A 812 22.32 15.69 0.48
CA TYR A 812 23.25 16.66 -0.09
C TYR A 812 23.79 17.56 1.01
N VAL A 813 24.93 17.15 1.58
CA VAL A 813 25.46 17.69 2.83
C VAL A 813 26.98 17.83 2.77
N PHE A 814 27.53 18.65 3.66
CA PHE A 814 28.97 18.70 3.94
C PHE A 814 29.38 17.44 4.69
N GLU A 815 30.55 16.89 4.36
CA GLU A 815 31.14 15.78 5.11
C GLU A 815 31.77 16.32 6.39
N GLN A 816 31.25 15.88 7.54
CA GLN A 816 31.67 16.34 8.88
C GLN A 816 33.05 15.83 9.23
N MET A 817 33.90 16.70 9.80
CA MET A 817 35.14 16.31 10.45
C MET A 817 34.91 16.03 11.94
N TYR A 818 35.71 15.10 12.49
CA TYR A 818 35.62 14.65 13.88
C TYR A 818 36.96 14.77 14.56
N ASP A 819 36.96 15.00 15.89
CA ASP A 819 38.15 14.94 16.72
C ASP A 819 38.60 13.49 16.98
N GLU A 820 39.70 13.32 17.70
CA GLU A 820 40.28 12.01 18.06
C GLU A 820 39.31 11.13 18.89
N ASN A 821 38.35 11.74 19.57
CA ASN A 821 37.34 11.07 20.39
C ASN A 821 36.06 10.74 19.59
N GLY A 822 36.00 11.05 18.29
CA GLY A 822 34.82 10.89 17.46
C GLY A 822 33.72 11.93 17.72
N THR A 823 34.09 13.10 18.32
CA THR A 823 33.15 14.22 18.49
C THR A 823 33.18 15.10 17.24
N PRO A 824 32.03 15.49 16.69
CA PRO A 824 31.97 16.36 15.52
C PRO A 824 32.54 17.75 15.90
N ILE A 825 33.43 18.28 15.06
CA ILE A 825 34.01 19.60 15.24
C ILE A 825 33.09 20.63 14.57
N GLU A 826 32.66 21.63 15.33
CA GLU A 826 31.76 22.67 14.84
C GLU A 826 32.36 23.43 13.65
N GLY A 827 31.60 23.55 12.55
CA GLY A 827 32.00 24.29 11.35
C GLY A 827 33.15 23.68 10.55
N ALA A 828 33.66 22.50 10.97
CA ALA A 828 34.75 21.85 10.26
C ALA A 828 34.23 20.76 9.33
N TYR A 829 34.50 20.94 8.05
CA TYR A 829 34.04 20.00 7.00
C TYR A 829 35.22 19.64 6.08
N VAL A 830 35.08 18.54 5.36
CA VAL A 830 36.10 18.11 4.40
C VAL A 830 36.00 19.01 3.15
N ASP A 831 37.14 19.63 2.79
CA ASP A 831 37.28 20.36 1.53
C ASP A 831 37.34 19.33 0.36
N GLN A 832 36.25 19.20 -0.39
CA GLN A 832 36.10 18.17 -1.40
C GLN A 832 36.80 18.54 -2.72
N ASN A 833 36.91 19.83 -3.00
CA ASN A 833 37.48 20.36 -4.25
C ASN A 833 38.96 20.84 -4.07
N ASN A 834 39.51 20.85 -2.83
CA ASN A 834 40.84 21.27 -2.45
C ASN A 834 41.15 22.74 -2.82
N ASP A 835 40.17 23.63 -2.70
CA ASP A 835 40.37 25.06 -2.97
C ASP A 835 40.66 25.87 -1.68
N ASN A 836 40.76 25.19 -0.51
CA ASN A 836 40.96 25.76 0.82
C ASN A 836 39.82 26.66 1.29
N LYS A 837 38.63 26.46 0.81
CA LYS A 837 37.40 27.12 1.26
C LYS A 837 36.31 26.07 1.47
N ILE A 838 35.46 26.30 2.44
CA ILE A 838 34.26 25.47 2.63
C ILE A 838 33.07 26.26 2.12
N ASP A 839 32.54 25.85 0.95
CA ASP A 839 31.41 26.49 0.34
C ASP A 839 30.49 25.45 -0.38
N GLU A 840 29.57 25.89 -1.22
CA GLU A 840 28.66 24.98 -1.91
C GLU A 840 29.34 24.01 -2.90
N GLY A 841 30.63 24.23 -3.17
CA GLY A 841 31.49 23.31 -3.94
C GLY A 841 31.78 22.01 -3.19
N ASP A 842 31.73 22.02 -1.83
CA ASP A 842 32.05 20.88 -0.97
C ASP A 842 30.82 20.04 -0.56
N LEU A 843 29.64 20.45 -1.02
CA LEU A 843 28.44 19.63 -0.81
C LEU A 843 28.50 18.38 -1.68
N ILE A 844 28.27 17.22 -1.06
CA ILE A 844 28.32 15.93 -1.74
C ILE A 844 27.00 15.16 -1.62
N PRO A 845 26.63 14.37 -2.66
CA PRO A 845 25.59 13.35 -2.54
C PRO A 845 26.11 12.21 -1.64
N TYR A 846 25.69 12.19 -0.35
CA TYR A 846 26.32 11.38 0.70
C TYR A 846 25.69 9.99 0.82
N LYS A 847 24.50 9.88 1.40
CA LYS A 847 23.74 8.64 1.64
C LYS A 847 22.32 8.79 1.09
N LYS A 848 21.52 7.74 1.13
CA LYS A 848 20.14 7.74 0.64
C LYS A 848 19.13 7.39 1.73
N SER A 849 17.90 7.85 1.59
CA SER A 849 16.82 7.53 2.53
C SER A 849 16.25 6.12 2.35
N ALA A 850 16.17 5.62 1.11
CA ALA A 850 15.64 4.30 0.83
C ALA A 850 16.58 3.18 1.28
N PRO A 851 16.10 2.09 1.90
CA PRO A 851 16.92 0.96 2.27
C PRO A 851 17.44 0.17 1.06
N ASP A 852 18.57 -0.54 1.27
CA ASP A 852 19.09 -1.50 0.30
C ASP A 852 18.36 -2.85 0.42
N VAL A 853 18.08 -3.27 1.66
CA VAL A 853 17.48 -4.57 1.96
C VAL A 853 16.26 -4.42 2.86
N TYR A 854 15.18 -5.08 2.48
CA TYR A 854 14.02 -5.29 3.35
C TYR A 854 13.87 -6.77 3.64
N MET A 855 13.49 -7.10 4.88
CA MET A 855 13.22 -8.47 5.29
C MET A 855 11.91 -8.55 6.05
N GLY A 856 11.23 -9.67 5.91
CA GLY A 856 10.06 -10.01 6.69
C GLY A 856 10.14 -11.46 7.18
N LEU A 857 9.82 -11.70 8.42
CA LEU A 857 9.68 -13.01 9.03
C LEU A 857 8.32 -13.11 9.71
N THR A 858 7.55 -14.10 9.32
CA THR A 858 6.28 -14.43 9.95
C THR A 858 6.33 -15.83 10.53
N SER A 859 5.78 -16.03 11.70
CA SER A 859 5.65 -17.34 12.34
C SER A 859 4.21 -17.52 12.80
N GLN A 860 3.64 -18.68 12.51
CA GLN A 860 2.32 -19.08 12.95
C GLN A 860 2.39 -20.52 13.49
N MET A 861 1.96 -20.68 14.72
CA MET A 861 1.89 -21.95 15.41
C MET A 861 0.44 -22.21 15.83
N ASN A 862 -0.07 -23.40 15.54
CA ASN A 862 -1.36 -23.85 15.97
C ASN A 862 -1.17 -25.12 16.81
N TYR A 863 -1.61 -25.11 18.06
CA TYR A 863 -1.58 -26.27 18.94
C TYR A 863 -2.98 -26.55 19.48
N LYS A 864 -3.64 -27.59 18.93
CA LYS A 864 -5.05 -27.87 19.22
C LYS A 864 -5.91 -26.62 19.01
N ASN A 865 -6.45 -26.05 20.07
CA ASN A 865 -7.30 -24.87 20.04
C ASN A 865 -6.53 -23.54 20.23
N TRP A 866 -5.24 -23.60 20.54
CA TRP A 866 -4.37 -22.44 20.68
C TRP A 866 -3.74 -22.04 19.35
N ASP A 867 -3.66 -20.76 19.08
CA ASP A 867 -2.84 -20.20 18.01
C ASP A 867 -1.93 -19.10 18.55
N LEU A 868 -0.68 -19.11 18.08
CA LEU A 868 0.32 -18.09 18.34
C LEU A 868 0.90 -17.63 17.02
N SER A 869 0.98 -16.31 16.84
CA SER A 869 1.59 -15.74 15.65
C SER A 869 2.35 -14.46 15.96
N PHE A 870 3.43 -14.22 15.19
CA PHE A 870 4.15 -12.95 15.23
C PHE A 870 4.70 -12.60 13.84
N ALA A 871 4.95 -11.30 13.64
CA ALA A 871 5.61 -10.77 12.46
C ALA A 871 6.76 -9.86 12.88
N LEU A 872 7.93 -10.09 12.27
CA LEU A 872 9.13 -9.27 12.37
C LEU A 872 9.46 -8.71 11.00
N ARG A 873 9.97 -7.50 10.96
CA ARG A 873 10.54 -6.92 9.74
C ARG A 873 11.82 -6.17 10.04
N SER A 874 12.63 -6.04 9.02
CA SER A 874 13.89 -5.32 9.08
C SER A 874 14.08 -4.48 7.82
N SER A 875 14.74 -3.33 8.02
CA SER A 875 15.20 -2.44 6.96
C SER A 875 16.68 -2.18 7.19
N ILE A 876 17.51 -2.32 6.16
CA ILE A 876 18.96 -2.21 6.25
C ILE A 876 19.48 -1.34 5.11
N GLY A 877 20.44 -0.46 5.43
CA GLY A 877 21.08 0.43 4.47
C GLY A 877 20.31 1.72 4.21
N ASN A 878 19.32 2.04 5.03
CA ASN A 878 18.62 3.32 4.98
C ASN A 878 19.22 4.32 5.97
N TYR A 879 19.12 5.58 5.58
CA TYR A 879 19.56 6.71 6.41
C TYR A 879 18.42 7.72 6.57
N VAL A 880 18.45 8.45 7.66
CA VAL A 880 17.50 9.52 7.99
C VAL A 880 18.27 10.77 8.38
N TYR A 881 17.88 11.91 7.84
CA TYR A 881 18.33 13.19 8.33
C TYR A 881 17.52 13.58 9.57
N ASN A 882 18.19 13.64 10.71
CA ASN A 882 17.55 13.99 11.99
C ASN A 882 17.42 15.51 12.13
N ASN A 883 16.35 16.07 11.54
CA ASN A 883 16.11 17.51 11.59
C ASN A 883 15.68 17.98 12.99
N THR A 884 15.09 17.09 13.79
CA THR A 884 14.81 17.40 15.20
C THR A 884 16.10 17.68 15.95
N GLN A 885 17.16 16.89 15.70
CA GLN A 885 18.47 17.09 16.32
C GLN A 885 19.17 18.31 15.72
N SER A 886 19.23 18.47 14.41
CA SER A 886 19.92 19.60 13.77
C SER A 886 19.35 20.96 14.19
N ASN A 887 18.06 21.01 14.50
CA ASN A 887 17.34 22.21 14.92
C ASN A 887 17.42 22.49 16.44
N ARG A 888 17.84 21.50 17.28
CA ARG A 888 17.76 21.63 18.74
C ARG A 888 19.06 21.29 19.48
N GLU A 889 20.16 21.11 18.77
CA GLU A 889 21.44 20.76 19.38
C GLU A 889 22.36 21.98 19.60
N ALA A 890 22.21 23.06 18.81
CA ALA A 890 22.96 24.30 18.99
C ALA A 890 22.34 25.22 20.05
N TRP A 891 23.20 26.06 20.69
CA TRP A 891 22.80 26.92 21.82
C TRP A 891 23.04 28.41 21.59
N ASP A 892 23.33 28.85 20.39
CA ASP A 892 23.52 30.28 20.09
C ASP A 892 22.30 31.13 20.45
N GLY A 893 22.49 32.44 20.55
CA GLY A 893 21.44 33.38 20.96
C GLY A 893 20.20 33.30 20.08
N SER A 894 20.35 33.13 18.78
CA SER A 894 19.20 33.04 17.83
C SER A 894 18.46 31.72 17.92
N GLN A 895 19.13 30.64 18.28
CA GLN A 895 18.58 29.30 18.39
C GLN A 895 17.87 29.07 19.73
N MET A 896 18.46 29.55 20.82
CA MET A 896 18.02 29.26 22.17
C MET A 896 17.29 30.42 22.81
N TYR A 897 17.69 31.64 22.56
CA TYR A 897 17.13 32.88 23.11
C TYR A 897 16.83 33.87 21.99
N ASP A 898 15.60 34.20 21.83
CA ASP A 898 15.22 35.24 20.89
C ASP A 898 15.41 36.63 21.51
N GLN A 899 15.84 37.63 20.74
CA GLN A 899 16.03 39.01 21.18
C GLN A 899 14.75 39.65 21.76
N THR A 900 13.59 39.07 21.50
CA THR A 900 12.29 39.51 22.04
C THR A 900 11.99 38.93 23.42
N GLY A 901 12.90 38.11 23.99
CA GLY A 901 12.84 37.74 25.40
C GLY A 901 12.26 36.38 25.75
N PHE A 902 12.23 35.40 24.86
CA PHE A 902 11.80 34.04 25.21
C PHE A 902 12.89 33.00 24.96
N LEU A 903 12.84 31.91 25.73
CA LEU A 903 13.77 30.79 25.64
C LEU A 903 13.16 29.61 24.89
N LYS A 904 14.01 28.84 24.20
CA LYS A 904 13.65 27.60 23.52
C LYS A 904 14.42 26.43 24.14
N ASN A 905 13.72 25.35 24.53
CA ASN A 905 14.34 24.14 25.07
C ASN A 905 15.27 23.45 24.05
N ARG A 906 16.21 22.68 24.57
CA ARG A 906 17.25 21.96 23.82
C ARG A 906 17.23 20.47 24.13
N LEU A 907 17.88 19.68 23.27
CA LEU A 907 18.15 18.27 23.55
C LEU A 907 19.19 18.15 24.67
N ASN A 908 19.13 17.08 25.45
CA ASN A 908 20.17 16.77 26.44
C ASN A 908 21.54 16.60 25.79
N SER A 909 21.61 16.16 24.53
CA SER A 909 22.89 16.07 23.79
C SER A 909 23.57 17.42 23.55
N ALA A 910 22.83 18.54 23.55
CA ALA A 910 23.40 19.90 23.40
C ALA A 910 24.39 20.27 24.49
N ALA A 911 24.20 19.75 25.71
CA ALA A 911 25.13 19.96 26.82
C ALA A 911 26.48 19.30 26.55
N ASN A 912 26.50 18.14 25.91
CA ASN A 912 27.69 17.34 25.64
C ASN A 912 28.43 17.75 24.36
N LYS A 913 27.68 18.08 23.29
CA LYS A 913 28.22 18.45 21.99
C LYS A 913 28.68 19.90 21.93
N ASN A 914 28.00 20.77 22.68
CA ASN A 914 28.33 22.17 22.87
C ASN A 914 28.46 23.00 21.58
N PHE A 915 27.68 22.66 20.53
CA PHE A 915 27.61 23.46 19.32
C PHE A 915 27.02 24.84 19.62
N HIS A 916 27.77 25.87 19.25
CA HIS A 916 27.30 27.25 19.39
C HIS A 916 26.32 27.60 18.25
N THR A 917 26.63 27.22 17.01
CA THR A 917 25.85 27.52 15.83
C THR A 917 25.18 26.30 15.20
N GLY A 918 24.04 26.47 14.50
CA GLY A 918 23.35 25.39 13.83
C GLY A 918 24.13 24.82 12.64
N GLN A 919 24.43 23.52 12.66
CA GLN A 919 25.21 22.81 11.64
C GLN A 919 24.30 22.10 10.63
N TYR A 920 23.28 22.78 10.10
CA TYR A 920 22.16 22.18 9.37
C TYR A 920 22.54 21.32 8.16
N ARG A 921 23.57 21.66 7.40
CA ARG A 921 24.00 20.87 6.23
C ARG A 921 25.13 19.88 6.54
N SER A 922 25.29 19.46 7.81
CA SER A 922 26.31 18.51 8.21
C SER A 922 25.86 17.06 7.99
N SER A 923 26.74 16.19 7.49
CA SER A 923 26.54 14.74 7.40
C SER A 923 26.38 14.08 8.77
N TYR A 924 26.76 14.75 9.86
CA TYR A 924 26.56 14.30 11.25
C TYR A 924 25.08 13.99 11.56
N TYR A 925 24.15 14.74 10.97
CA TYR A 925 22.71 14.53 11.16
C TYR A 925 22.10 13.48 10.21
N VAL A 926 22.88 12.98 9.25
CA VAL A 926 22.48 11.86 8.39
C VAL A 926 22.80 10.56 9.09
N GLN A 927 21.87 10.05 9.86
CA GLN A 927 22.06 8.91 10.74
C GLN A 927 21.62 7.61 10.10
N LYS A 928 22.30 6.51 10.44
CA LYS A 928 21.93 5.17 10.03
C LYS A 928 20.63 4.78 10.73
N ALA A 929 19.59 4.45 9.94
CA ALA A 929 18.26 4.15 10.44
C ALA A 929 17.85 2.67 10.20
N ASP A 930 18.83 1.78 10.18
CA ASP A 930 18.59 0.34 10.17
C ASP A 930 17.76 -0.06 11.40
N PHE A 931 16.84 -0.97 11.21
CA PHE A 931 16.04 -1.47 12.33
C PHE A 931 15.58 -2.91 12.16
N VAL A 932 15.27 -3.53 13.29
CA VAL A 932 14.45 -4.73 13.41
C VAL A 932 13.24 -4.37 14.28
N ARG A 933 12.03 -4.56 13.75
CA ARG A 933 10.77 -4.26 14.44
C ARG A 933 9.91 -5.52 14.53
N MET A 934 9.29 -5.73 15.66
CA MET A 934 8.16 -6.64 15.78
C MET A 934 6.88 -5.84 15.52
N ASP A 935 6.17 -6.17 14.43
CA ASP A 935 4.93 -5.46 14.08
C ASP A 935 3.76 -5.92 14.95
N ASN A 936 3.68 -7.22 15.22
CA ASN A 936 2.66 -7.79 16.10
C ASN A 936 3.09 -9.12 16.72
N PHE A 937 2.45 -9.42 17.85
CA PHE A 937 2.48 -10.70 18.53
C PHE A 937 1.06 -11.02 18.96
N THR A 938 0.52 -12.19 18.60
CA THR A 938 -0.86 -12.57 18.88
C THR A 938 -0.90 -13.96 19.49
N LEU A 939 -1.67 -14.10 20.57
CA LEU A 939 -2.02 -15.37 21.20
C LEU A 939 -3.55 -15.49 21.18
N GLY A 940 -4.07 -16.58 20.64
CA GLY A 940 -5.50 -16.84 20.55
C GLY A 940 -5.90 -18.23 21.06
N TYR A 941 -7.15 -18.34 21.49
CA TYR A 941 -7.77 -19.59 21.84
C TYR A 941 -9.16 -19.70 21.19
N THR A 942 -9.42 -20.80 20.50
CA THR A 942 -10.69 -21.08 19.81
C THR A 942 -11.51 -22.08 20.59
N PHE A 943 -12.70 -21.68 20.99
CA PHE A 943 -13.74 -22.55 21.57
C PHE A 943 -14.53 -23.13 20.40
N ASN A 944 -14.31 -24.39 20.09
CA ASN A 944 -15.10 -25.13 19.11
C ASN A 944 -16.36 -25.69 19.79
N LYS A 945 -17.50 -25.68 19.09
CA LYS A 945 -18.77 -26.25 19.57
C LYS A 945 -19.29 -25.55 20.83
N LEU A 946 -19.40 -24.23 20.82
CA LEU A 946 -19.75 -23.45 22.01
C LEU A 946 -21.16 -23.76 22.55
N PHE A 947 -22.16 -23.86 21.68
CA PHE A 947 -23.53 -24.24 22.00
C PHE A 947 -24.05 -25.40 21.15
N ASN A 948 -23.48 -25.57 19.93
CA ASN A 948 -23.72 -26.68 19.02
C ASN A 948 -22.51 -26.89 18.09
N ASP A 949 -22.51 -27.93 17.27
CA ASP A 949 -21.37 -28.29 16.39
C ASP A 949 -21.00 -27.25 15.32
N LYS A 950 -21.87 -26.25 15.08
CA LYS A 950 -21.67 -25.22 14.06
C LYS A 950 -21.17 -23.89 14.61
N GLN A 951 -21.18 -23.71 15.94
CA GLN A 951 -20.83 -22.43 16.57
C GLN A 951 -19.42 -22.46 17.17
N SER A 952 -18.67 -21.42 16.90
CA SER A 952 -17.32 -21.23 17.47
C SER A 952 -17.07 -19.80 17.90
N ALA A 953 -16.24 -19.66 18.94
CA ALA A 953 -15.75 -18.38 19.41
C ALA A 953 -14.22 -18.42 19.52
N ARG A 954 -13.54 -17.38 19.07
CA ARG A 954 -12.12 -17.19 19.29
C ARG A 954 -11.88 -15.93 20.10
N LEU A 955 -11.15 -16.05 21.22
CA LEU A 955 -10.62 -14.94 21.99
C LEU A 955 -9.14 -14.80 21.71
N TYR A 956 -8.64 -13.56 21.62
CA TYR A 956 -7.23 -13.34 21.37
C TYR A 956 -6.71 -12.06 22.01
N LEU A 957 -5.42 -12.07 22.32
CA LEU A 957 -4.64 -10.92 22.76
C LEU A 957 -3.58 -10.62 21.70
N THR A 958 -3.51 -9.37 21.26
CA THR A 958 -2.48 -8.90 20.32
C THR A 958 -1.73 -7.73 20.92
N VAL A 959 -0.40 -7.74 20.82
CA VAL A 959 0.46 -6.58 21.06
C VAL A 959 0.99 -6.10 19.73
N GLN A 960 0.74 -4.83 19.39
CA GLN A 960 1.26 -4.19 18.17
C GLN A 960 2.45 -3.31 18.51
N ASN A 961 3.48 -3.33 17.68
CA ASN A 961 4.74 -2.58 17.83
C ASN A 961 5.41 -2.76 19.21
N PRO A 962 5.54 -4.00 19.76
CA PRO A 962 6.06 -4.20 21.11
C PRO A 962 7.50 -3.68 21.27
N PHE A 963 8.32 -3.73 20.22
CA PHE A 963 9.68 -3.17 20.23
C PHE A 963 10.20 -2.84 18.83
N VAL A 964 11.15 -1.91 18.78
CA VAL A 964 12.04 -1.63 17.67
C VAL A 964 13.48 -1.57 18.17
N ILE A 965 14.38 -2.28 17.48
CA ILE A 965 15.82 -2.27 17.75
C ILE A 965 16.48 -1.45 16.64
N THR A 966 17.13 -0.36 16.98
CA THR A 966 17.76 0.57 16.04
C THR A 966 18.86 1.38 16.73
N ASN A 967 19.82 1.86 15.95
CA ASN A 967 20.82 2.83 16.38
C ASN A 967 20.40 4.28 16.08
N TYR A 968 19.25 4.50 15.48
CA TYR A 968 18.75 5.83 15.19
C TYR A 968 18.36 6.57 16.49
N SER A 969 18.84 7.80 16.66
CA SER A 969 18.63 8.56 17.89
C SER A 969 17.23 9.18 18.01
N GLY A 970 16.52 9.43 16.90
CA GLY A 970 15.17 10.01 16.88
C GLY A 970 14.08 9.08 17.44
N ILE A 971 12.83 9.50 17.31
CA ILE A 971 11.68 8.77 17.86
C ILE A 971 11.49 7.42 17.19
N ASP A 972 11.55 7.39 15.85
CA ASP A 972 11.30 6.21 15.04
C ASP A 972 12.24 6.21 13.82
N PRO A 973 12.91 5.09 13.50
CA PRO A 973 13.79 5.00 12.33
C PRO A 973 13.03 4.94 11.00
N GLU A 974 11.73 4.70 11.04
CA GLU A 974 10.89 4.53 9.86
C GLU A 974 10.15 5.82 9.53
N ILE A 975 10.82 6.63 8.71
CA ILE A 975 10.31 7.92 8.25
C ILE A 975 9.72 7.75 6.85
N SER A 976 8.49 8.22 6.65
CA SER A 976 7.86 8.27 5.32
C SER A 976 8.45 9.40 4.46
N GLY A 977 8.20 9.33 3.15
CA GLY A 977 8.62 10.37 2.22
C GLY A 977 10.12 10.38 1.96
N GLU A 978 10.76 11.53 2.16
CA GLU A 978 12.15 11.79 1.78
C GLU A 978 13.18 11.35 2.83
N GLY A 979 12.74 10.87 3.99
CA GLY A 979 13.64 10.44 5.06
C GLY A 979 14.17 11.60 5.91
N ILE A 980 13.40 12.68 6.05
CA ILE A 980 13.69 13.84 6.90
C ILE A 980 12.80 13.78 8.14
N ASP A 981 13.40 13.67 9.33
CA ASP A 981 12.69 13.58 10.61
C ASP A 981 12.41 14.96 11.19
N ASN A 982 11.25 15.51 10.90
CA ASN A 982 10.85 16.84 11.36
C ASN A 982 9.40 16.93 11.87
N LYS A 983 8.81 16.08 12.60
CA LYS A 983 7.45 16.15 13.18
C LYS A 983 6.67 14.84 13.00
N ILE A 984 7.25 13.76 13.46
CA ILE A 984 6.60 12.47 13.34
C ILE A 984 5.51 12.32 14.40
N TYR A 985 4.34 11.82 13.98
CA TYR A 985 3.39 11.26 14.92
C TYR A 985 3.96 9.92 15.45
N PRO A 986 4.26 9.80 16.77
CA PRO A 986 4.89 8.59 17.31
C PRO A 986 4.03 7.35 17.06
N ARG A 987 4.65 6.22 16.65
CA ARG A 987 3.94 4.95 16.58
C ARG A 987 3.68 4.42 17.99
N PRO A 988 2.43 4.10 18.33
CA PRO A 988 2.11 3.59 19.67
C PRO A 988 2.49 2.12 19.82
N ILE A 989 2.79 1.73 21.05
CA ILE A 989 2.63 0.35 21.49
C ILE A 989 1.15 0.15 21.81
N SER A 990 0.52 -0.88 21.24
CA SER A 990 -0.90 -1.10 21.46
C SER A 990 -1.17 -2.52 21.96
N PHE A 991 -1.99 -2.62 22.99
CA PHE A 991 -2.52 -3.86 23.53
C PHE A 991 -3.97 -4.01 23.08
N MET A 992 -4.29 -5.10 22.41
CA MET A 992 -5.60 -5.33 21.84
C MET A 992 -6.16 -6.66 22.34
N PHE A 993 -7.36 -6.60 22.90
CA PHE A 993 -8.17 -7.75 23.21
C PHE A 993 -9.30 -7.86 22.19
N GLY A 994 -9.46 -9.03 21.58
CA GLY A 994 -10.48 -9.22 20.56
C GLY A 994 -11.16 -10.58 20.63
N PHE A 995 -12.31 -10.63 19.99
CA PHE A 995 -13.15 -11.83 19.93
C PHE A 995 -13.85 -11.95 18.58
N ASN A 996 -13.95 -13.19 18.10
CA ASN A 996 -14.64 -13.53 16.85
C ASN A 996 -15.67 -14.61 17.16
N PHE A 997 -16.91 -14.42 16.75
CA PHE A 997 -17.97 -15.41 16.83
C PHE A 997 -18.43 -15.83 15.44
N LYS A 998 -18.72 -17.12 15.28
CA LYS A 998 -19.43 -17.68 14.12
C LYS A 998 -20.64 -18.45 14.61
N PHE A 999 -21.81 -18.14 14.01
CA PHE A 999 -23.09 -18.76 14.32
C PHE A 999 -23.61 -19.57 13.15
#